data_b62b11748ddeb0a81ce8db0115b83d3d
#
_entry.id   b62b11748ddeb0a81ce8db0115b83d3d
#
_cell.length_a   1.000
_cell.length_b   1.000
_cell.length_c   1.000
_cell.angle_alpha   90.00
_cell.angle_beta   90.00
_cell.angle_gamma   90.00
#
_symmetry.space_group_name_H-M   'P 1'
#
loop_
_entity.id
_entity.type
_entity.pdbx_description
1 polymer ?
#
loop_
_entity_poly.entity_id
_entity_poly.type
_entity_poly.pdbx_seq_one_letter_code
_entity_poly.pdbx_strand_id
1 'polypeptide(L)'
;SAFKISKDEKYIFCTCGSRVNVLEISTGKIIHSVEHDDQEDITSFALSCDDEMLVTASRALLLKQWDWKQAQCTRSWRAIHTVPVASMTFDSTSTLLATGGCDGTIKLWDVVKQYCTHNLKGSSGVVHLVQFHPDIDRLQLFSSSLDCGIRLWDLRSSQCVCVLQSHYSAVTSLSFSPNGDTMVSSGRDKICTVWDLKTRKAKRTVPVYEAVEGVVLLPGDKDLSQIGVKSKDTHFITAGSKGELRVWEASTARCVYAQTLTSSLTAHNIVLYQLPGLTTQQQFVGYNDEVLDVKFLGKGDSHIVVATNSCQLKVFELLTNSCQILYGHTDTVLSLDVFKKGFLFASCAKDRSVRVWQMDSDSGQVHCVAQGSNHANAVGSITCSRMKASFLVSGSQDCTVKVWDLPADLSTTGAEIHQLTPRVTEKAHDKDVNSVAVSPNDKLLASGSQDRTAKLWSLAGEGNVGLLGVFKGHRRGVWAVCFSPVDQVLATSSADGASKLWSLQDFSCLKTFEGHDASVLKVIFVSRGTQLLTSGSDGLVKLWTIKTNECVKTLDAHQDKVWGLHTSSKDDKMVTGSADSNITVWVDVTEVELAEEQAKQEDQILKQQELSNLLHEKKYLKALGLAISLDQPHTVLTVIKAIRQVENSRELLEKTILKLRVDQKESLLRYCAVWNTNARNCQNAQAVLQVLLTHLQPEELLQYQGARTHLEGLIPYTERHMLRIGNLLQASMFLNYMWQKMRVAGEPTR
;
A
#
# COMPACT_ATOMS: atom_id res chain seq x y z
N SER A 1 18.11 7.61 1.58
CA SER A 1 17.07 7.83 0.55
C SER A 1 17.32 9.15 -0.13
N ALA A 2 17.33 9.14 -1.47
CA ALA A 2 17.44 10.35 -2.26
C ALA A 2 16.04 10.93 -2.52
N PHE A 3 15.92 12.24 -2.57
CA PHE A 3 14.70 12.90 -2.99
C PHE A 3 14.99 14.03 -3.97
N LYS A 4 14.03 14.35 -4.83
CA LYS A 4 14.09 15.47 -5.76
C LYS A 4 12.71 16.12 -5.86
N ILE A 5 12.68 17.43 -6.06
CA ILE A 5 11.44 18.21 -6.28
C ILE A 5 11.38 18.55 -7.76
N SER A 6 10.19 18.49 -8.34
CA SER A 6 9.94 18.92 -9.72
C SER A 6 10.15 20.44 -9.85
N LYS A 7 10.45 20.91 -11.05
CA LYS A 7 10.71 22.33 -11.34
C LYS A 7 9.47 23.22 -11.15
N ASP A 8 8.28 22.63 -11.33
CA ASP A 8 6.99 23.28 -11.11
C ASP A 8 6.56 23.28 -9.64
N GLU A 9 7.40 22.75 -8.72
CA GLU A 9 7.16 22.64 -7.27
C GLU A 9 5.84 21.92 -6.91
N LYS A 10 5.35 21.01 -7.78
CA LYS A 10 4.12 20.27 -7.52
C LYS A 10 4.36 18.84 -7.03
N TYR A 11 5.49 18.24 -7.39
CA TYR A 11 5.78 16.83 -7.13
C TYR A 11 7.10 16.62 -6.40
N ILE A 12 7.11 15.64 -5.51
CA ILE A 12 8.32 15.14 -4.85
C ILE A 12 8.55 13.70 -5.28
N PHE A 13 9.76 13.42 -5.74
CA PHE A 13 10.24 12.09 -6.06
C PHE A 13 11.08 11.59 -4.90
N CYS A 14 10.78 10.41 -4.37
CA CYS A 14 11.56 9.79 -3.29
C CYS A 14 11.75 8.30 -3.51
N THR A 15 12.93 7.80 -3.16
CA THR A 15 13.24 6.36 -3.23
C THR A 15 12.72 5.62 -2.01
N CYS A 16 12.09 4.46 -2.25
CA CYS A 16 11.63 3.56 -1.22
C CYS A 16 11.95 2.10 -1.64
N GLY A 17 13.11 1.57 -1.22
CA GLY A 17 13.57 0.25 -1.62
C GLY A 17 13.75 0.13 -3.14
N SER A 18 13.03 -0.80 -3.76
CA SER A 18 13.02 -1.04 -5.22
C SER A 18 12.16 -0.06 -6.03
N ARG A 19 11.51 0.92 -5.38
CA ARG A 19 10.54 1.84 -5.99
C ARG A 19 10.97 3.29 -5.88
N VAL A 20 10.50 4.11 -6.84
CA VAL A 20 10.46 5.57 -6.71
C VAL A 20 9.00 5.99 -6.65
N ASN A 21 8.62 6.61 -5.55
CA ASN A 21 7.29 7.16 -5.35
C ASN A 21 7.25 8.62 -5.75
N VAL A 22 6.20 9.01 -6.46
CA VAL A 22 5.92 10.39 -6.84
C VAL A 22 4.75 10.88 -6.00
N LEU A 23 5.03 11.85 -5.12
CA LEU A 23 4.04 12.47 -4.24
C LEU A 23 3.63 13.84 -4.77
N GLU A 24 2.35 14.13 -4.75
CA GLU A 24 1.85 15.48 -5.00
C GLU A 24 1.98 16.32 -3.72
N ILE A 25 2.62 17.49 -3.81
CA ILE A 25 2.90 18.33 -2.64
C ILE A 25 1.60 18.83 -2.00
N SER A 26 0.59 19.19 -2.81
CA SER A 26 -0.66 19.75 -2.31
C SER A 26 -1.50 18.77 -1.49
N THR A 27 -1.53 17.50 -1.90
CA THR A 27 -2.38 16.48 -1.30
C THR A 27 -1.61 15.45 -0.46
N GLY A 28 -0.28 15.41 -0.60
CA GLY A 28 0.57 14.41 0.04
C GLY A 28 0.35 12.97 -0.44
N LYS A 29 -0.48 12.77 -1.48
CA LYS A 29 -0.77 11.44 -2.00
C LYS A 29 0.30 10.97 -2.97
N ILE A 30 0.57 9.67 -2.94
CA ILE A 30 1.37 9.00 -3.98
C ILE A 30 0.49 8.90 -5.23
N ILE A 31 0.88 9.60 -6.31
CA ILE A 31 0.16 9.57 -7.58
C ILE A 31 0.68 8.42 -8.45
N HIS A 32 1.99 8.28 -8.52
CA HIS A 32 2.64 7.26 -9.31
C HIS A 32 3.73 6.56 -8.50
N SER A 33 3.92 5.29 -8.76
CA SER A 33 5.02 4.50 -8.23
C SER A 33 5.69 3.75 -9.38
N VAL A 34 7.00 3.88 -9.48
CA VAL A 34 7.83 3.26 -10.51
C VAL A 34 8.66 2.19 -9.85
N GLU A 35 8.53 0.94 -10.27
CA GLU A 35 9.20 -0.20 -9.65
C GLU A 35 10.11 -0.92 -10.66
N HIS A 36 11.29 -1.35 -10.21
CA HIS A 36 12.18 -2.20 -11.00
C HIS A 36 11.71 -3.65 -10.97
N ASP A 37 11.69 -4.33 -12.14
CA ASP A 37 11.27 -5.73 -12.28
C ASP A 37 12.23 -6.72 -11.59
N ASP A 38 13.48 -6.28 -11.35
CA ASP A 38 14.53 -7.07 -10.69
C ASP A 38 14.38 -7.11 -9.16
N GLN A 39 13.44 -6.37 -8.59
CA GLN A 39 13.18 -6.24 -7.14
C GLN A 39 14.41 -5.83 -6.31
N GLU A 40 15.47 -5.34 -6.95
CA GLU A 40 16.66 -4.83 -6.30
C GLU A 40 16.51 -3.36 -5.92
N ASP A 41 17.15 -2.97 -4.83
CA ASP A 41 17.08 -1.59 -4.33
C ASP A 41 17.61 -0.57 -5.34
N ILE A 42 16.89 0.55 -5.46
CA ILE A 42 17.31 1.70 -6.24
C ILE A 42 18.39 2.45 -5.46
N THR A 43 19.58 2.54 -6.04
CA THR A 43 20.74 3.18 -5.42
C THR A 43 20.77 4.68 -5.66
N SER A 44 20.31 5.13 -6.83
CA SER A 44 20.31 6.53 -7.23
C SER A 44 19.27 6.78 -8.32
N PHE A 45 18.78 8.02 -8.42
CA PHE A 45 17.93 8.44 -9.52
C PHE A 45 18.20 9.89 -9.92
N ALA A 46 17.84 10.25 -11.14
CA ALA A 46 17.92 11.60 -11.66
C ALA A 46 16.62 11.96 -12.42
N LEU A 47 16.14 13.18 -12.21
CA LEU A 47 15.03 13.76 -12.93
C LEU A 47 15.59 14.72 -13.99
N SER A 48 15.04 14.70 -15.19
CA SER A 48 15.40 15.62 -16.26
C SER A 48 14.96 17.07 -15.91
N CYS A 49 15.62 18.05 -16.52
CA CYS A 49 15.33 19.48 -16.24
C CYS A 49 13.97 19.96 -16.76
N ASP A 50 13.32 19.19 -17.63
CA ASP A 50 11.98 19.42 -18.16
C ASP A 50 10.90 18.64 -17.38
N ASP A 51 11.28 17.89 -16.33
CA ASP A 51 10.42 17.03 -15.52
C ASP A 51 9.66 15.95 -16.30
N GLU A 52 10.10 15.60 -17.52
CA GLU A 52 9.42 14.57 -18.31
C GLU A 52 10.02 13.17 -18.13
N MET A 53 11.32 13.09 -17.91
CA MET A 53 12.04 11.81 -17.83
C MET A 53 12.62 11.58 -16.46
N LEU A 54 12.44 10.38 -15.96
CA LEU A 54 13.07 9.86 -14.76
C LEU A 54 14.05 8.74 -15.15
N VAL A 55 15.30 8.79 -14.69
CA VAL A 55 16.24 7.68 -14.82
C VAL A 55 16.60 7.16 -13.45
N THR A 56 16.51 5.85 -13.29
CA THR A 56 16.83 5.15 -12.03
C THR A 56 17.97 4.17 -12.23
N ALA A 57 18.81 4.00 -11.22
CA ALA A 57 19.87 2.99 -11.17
C ALA A 57 19.56 1.98 -10.08
N SER A 58 19.56 0.69 -10.41
CA SER A 58 19.40 -0.38 -9.42
C SER A 58 20.75 -0.97 -9.00
N ARG A 59 20.71 -1.72 -7.90
CA ARG A 59 21.87 -2.46 -7.40
C ARG A 59 22.33 -3.54 -8.38
N ALA A 60 21.46 -4.01 -9.27
CA ALA A 60 21.75 -4.93 -10.36
C ALA A 60 22.53 -4.30 -11.53
N LEU A 61 23.01 -3.06 -11.41
CA LEU A 61 23.75 -2.32 -12.43
C LEU A 61 22.92 -2.01 -13.69
N LEU A 62 21.60 -1.93 -13.56
CA LEU A 62 20.70 -1.52 -14.63
C LEU A 62 20.30 -0.06 -14.47
N LEU A 63 20.35 0.67 -15.58
CA LEU A 63 19.79 1.99 -15.73
C LEU A 63 18.47 1.87 -16.49
N LYS A 64 17.39 2.40 -15.93
CA LYS A 64 16.08 2.41 -16.56
C LYS A 64 15.57 3.83 -16.70
N GLN A 65 15.08 4.14 -17.90
CA GLN A 65 14.42 5.41 -18.22
C GLN A 65 12.92 5.20 -18.17
N TRP A 66 12.22 6.11 -17.50
CA TRP A 66 10.79 6.02 -17.24
C TRP A 66 10.06 7.26 -17.74
N ASP A 67 8.90 7.05 -18.34
CA ASP A 67 7.84 8.03 -18.34
C ASP A 67 7.07 7.86 -17.02
N TRP A 68 7.36 8.70 -16.04
CA TRP A 68 6.80 8.57 -14.70
C TRP A 68 5.30 8.88 -14.64
N LYS A 69 4.77 9.67 -15.60
CA LYS A 69 3.33 10.00 -15.68
C LYS A 69 2.50 8.78 -16.08
N GLN A 70 3.05 7.92 -16.92
CA GLN A 70 2.43 6.66 -17.33
C GLN A 70 2.93 5.45 -16.52
N ALA A 71 3.90 5.65 -15.64
CA ALA A 71 4.61 4.61 -14.88
C ALA A 71 5.18 3.50 -15.78
N GLN A 72 5.57 3.84 -17.02
CA GLN A 72 6.09 2.88 -18.00
C GLN A 72 7.60 3.02 -18.19
N CYS A 73 8.29 1.89 -18.19
CA CYS A 73 9.71 1.83 -18.57
C CYS A 73 9.83 2.01 -20.08
N THR A 74 10.39 3.15 -20.50
CA THR A 74 10.60 3.42 -21.93
C THR A 74 11.87 2.72 -22.44
N ARG A 75 12.89 2.60 -21.60
CA ARG A 75 14.21 2.06 -21.99
C ARG A 75 14.94 1.46 -20.80
N SER A 76 15.80 0.46 -21.06
CA SER A 76 16.66 -0.16 -20.07
C SER A 76 18.03 -0.46 -20.70
N TRP A 77 19.13 -0.14 -19.99
CA TRP A 77 20.50 -0.46 -20.41
C TRP A 77 21.41 -0.72 -19.22
N ARG A 78 22.55 -1.32 -19.48
CA ARG A 78 23.50 -1.66 -18.43
C ARG A 78 24.42 -0.48 -18.12
N ALA A 79 24.64 -0.21 -16.83
CA ALA A 79 25.47 0.92 -16.34
C ALA A 79 26.95 0.68 -16.52
N ILE A 80 27.53 -0.06 -17.28
CA ILE A 80 28.99 -0.32 -17.54
C ILE A 80 29.92 -0.06 -16.31
N HIS A 81 29.37 0.23 -15.14
CA HIS A 81 30.12 0.27 -13.88
C HIS A 81 30.31 -1.16 -13.36
N THR A 82 31.39 -1.37 -12.59
CA THR A 82 31.64 -2.67 -11.96
C THR A 82 30.95 -2.83 -10.63
N VAL A 83 30.43 -1.73 -10.06
CA VAL A 83 29.81 -1.62 -8.74
C VAL A 83 28.61 -0.66 -8.85
N PRO A 84 27.65 -0.66 -7.93
CA PRO A 84 26.47 0.19 -8.00
C PRO A 84 26.77 1.68 -8.19
N VAL A 85 25.84 2.37 -8.86
CA VAL A 85 25.89 3.81 -9.09
C VAL A 85 25.48 4.55 -7.82
N ALA A 86 26.33 5.40 -7.28
CA ALA A 86 26.06 6.13 -6.04
C ALA A 86 25.35 7.46 -6.27
N SER A 87 25.62 8.14 -7.40
CA SER A 87 25.01 9.45 -7.69
C SER A 87 24.75 9.63 -9.18
N MET A 88 23.67 10.34 -9.50
CA MET A 88 23.32 10.67 -10.88
C MET A 88 22.79 12.10 -10.99
N THR A 89 23.06 12.74 -12.12
CA THR A 89 22.51 14.06 -12.44
C THR A 89 22.39 14.25 -13.95
N PHE A 90 21.35 15.00 -14.35
CA PHE A 90 21.23 15.49 -15.72
C PHE A 90 21.94 16.83 -15.90
N ASP A 91 22.32 17.11 -17.13
CA ASP A 91 22.68 18.47 -17.54
C ASP A 91 21.43 19.35 -17.68
N SER A 92 21.63 20.65 -17.85
CA SER A 92 20.52 21.61 -17.97
C SER A 92 19.69 21.47 -19.26
N THR A 93 20.16 20.69 -20.26
CA THR A 93 19.43 20.39 -21.51
C THR A 93 18.71 19.06 -21.49
N SER A 94 18.85 18.25 -20.43
CA SER A 94 18.30 16.90 -20.36
C SER A 94 18.86 15.91 -21.43
N THR A 95 19.97 16.25 -22.07
CA THR A 95 20.60 15.42 -23.10
C THR A 95 21.70 14.51 -22.58
N LEU A 96 22.44 14.97 -21.56
CA LEU A 96 23.52 14.21 -20.92
C LEU A 96 23.17 13.81 -19.51
N LEU A 97 23.44 12.56 -19.20
CA LEU A 97 23.34 12.01 -17.84
C LEU A 97 24.73 11.65 -17.33
N ALA A 98 25.10 12.18 -16.17
CA ALA A 98 26.31 11.79 -15.47
C ALA A 98 26.01 10.78 -14.39
N THR A 99 26.80 9.69 -14.33
CA THR A 99 26.71 8.65 -13.30
C THR A 99 28.04 8.52 -12.57
N GLY A 100 28.02 8.65 -11.25
CA GLY A 100 29.15 8.43 -10.37
C GLY A 100 29.05 7.05 -9.72
N GLY A 101 30.06 6.20 -9.99
CA GLY A 101 30.11 4.83 -9.51
C GLY A 101 30.82 4.68 -8.17
N CYS A 102 30.52 3.61 -7.46
CA CYS A 102 31.31 3.17 -6.30
C CYS A 102 32.69 2.66 -6.70
N ASP A 103 32.97 2.50 -8.02
CA ASP A 103 34.24 2.12 -8.63
C ASP A 103 35.23 3.29 -8.82
N GLY A 104 34.87 4.49 -8.37
CA GLY A 104 35.68 5.71 -8.54
C GLY A 104 35.65 6.26 -9.96
N THR A 105 34.82 5.77 -10.84
CA THR A 105 34.67 6.26 -12.20
C THR A 105 33.40 7.09 -12.38
N ILE A 106 33.48 8.06 -13.29
CA ILE A 106 32.30 8.85 -13.69
C ILE A 106 32.09 8.57 -15.18
N LYS A 107 30.84 8.24 -15.51
CA LYS A 107 30.42 7.99 -16.88
C LYS A 107 29.38 8.96 -17.32
N LEU A 108 29.51 9.44 -18.55
CA LEU A 108 28.56 10.33 -19.19
C LEU A 108 27.82 9.57 -20.28
N TRP A 109 26.52 9.72 -20.30
CA TRP A 109 25.62 9.05 -21.22
C TRP A 109 24.87 10.08 -22.05
N ASP A 110 24.85 9.87 -23.34
CA ASP A 110 23.89 10.53 -24.23
C ASP A 110 22.56 9.77 -24.11
N VAL A 111 21.58 10.37 -23.48
CA VAL A 111 20.29 9.72 -23.19
C VAL A 111 19.47 9.48 -24.45
N VAL A 112 19.65 10.34 -25.46
CA VAL A 112 18.95 10.23 -26.75
C VAL A 112 19.50 9.05 -27.56
N LYS A 113 20.82 8.96 -27.67
CA LYS A 113 21.53 7.95 -28.46
C LYS A 113 21.95 6.71 -27.67
N GLN A 114 21.87 6.74 -26.35
CA GLN A 114 22.09 5.62 -25.43
C GLN A 114 23.50 5.01 -25.46
N TYR A 115 24.51 5.79 -25.68
CA TYR A 115 25.89 5.33 -25.54
C TYR A 115 26.66 6.15 -24.50
N CYS A 116 27.70 5.53 -23.93
CA CYS A 116 28.58 6.18 -23.01
C CYS A 116 29.54 7.09 -23.81
N THR A 117 29.42 8.40 -23.61
CA THR A 117 30.23 9.38 -24.32
C THR A 117 31.62 9.56 -23.69
N HIS A 118 31.67 9.53 -22.34
CA HIS A 118 32.92 9.81 -21.60
C HIS A 118 33.05 8.82 -20.44
N ASN A 119 34.31 8.46 -20.14
CA ASN A 119 34.62 7.67 -18.97
C ASN A 119 35.81 8.38 -18.24
N LEU A 120 35.45 9.13 -17.20
CA LEU A 120 36.39 9.95 -16.45
C LEU A 120 36.95 9.15 -15.28
N LYS A 121 38.25 9.01 -15.23
CA LYS A 121 38.99 8.26 -14.20
C LYS A 121 39.96 9.18 -13.45
N GLY A 122 40.11 8.99 -12.15
CA GLY A 122 41.02 9.80 -11.33
C GLY A 122 40.53 10.07 -9.91
N SER A 123 39.29 9.66 -9.59
CA SER A 123 38.79 9.69 -8.21
C SER A 123 39.20 8.41 -7.48
N SER A 124 39.50 8.53 -6.19
CA SER A 124 39.77 7.38 -5.33
C SER A 124 38.56 7.09 -4.46
N GLY A 125 38.02 5.87 -4.58
CA GLY A 125 36.84 5.44 -3.82
C GLY A 125 35.53 5.89 -4.42
N VAL A 126 34.46 5.78 -3.64
CA VAL A 126 33.08 6.05 -4.07
C VAL A 126 32.88 7.50 -4.49
N VAL A 127 32.33 7.71 -5.69
CA VAL A 127 31.90 9.03 -6.17
C VAL A 127 30.49 9.27 -5.73
N HIS A 128 30.28 9.94 -4.60
CA HIS A 128 28.98 10.16 -3.99
C HIS A 128 28.31 11.45 -4.42
N LEU A 129 29.00 12.32 -5.15
CA LEU A 129 28.44 13.57 -5.63
C LEU A 129 28.93 13.85 -7.05
N VAL A 130 27.98 14.11 -7.96
CA VAL A 130 28.22 14.52 -9.33
C VAL A 130 27.25 15.62 -9.68
N GLN A 131 27.73 16.75 -10.25
CA GLN A 131 26.86 17.87 -10.61
C GLN A 131 27.43 18.63 -11.81
N PHE A 132 26.60 18.95 -12.79
CA PHE A 132 26.98 19.79 -13.92
C PHE A 132 27.05 21.25 -13.52
N HIS A 133 27.87 22.00 -14.22
CA HIS A 133 27.85 23.46 -14.15
C HIS A 133 26.53 24.00 -14.71
N PRO A 134 25.91 24.99 -14.08
CA PRO A 134 24.61 25.53 -14.54
C PRO A 134 24.68 26.19 -15.92
N ASP A 135 25.82 26.77 -16.28
CA ASP A 135 26.11 27.34 -17.59
C ASP A 135 26.58 26.25 -18.54
N ILE A 136 25.78 25.99 -19.55
CA ILE A 136 26.00 24.92 -20.55
C ILE A 136 27.21 25.19 -21.44
N ASP A 137 27.49 26.45 -21.75
CA ASP A 137 28.58 26.80 -22.65
C ASP A 137 29.98 26.44 -22.09
N ARG A 138 30.07 26.29 -20.78
CA ARG A 138 31.30 25.90 -20.10
C ARG A 138 31.62 24.41 -20.20
N LEU A 139 30.61 23.54 -20.42
CA LEU A 139 30.76 22.08 -20.50
C LEU A 139 31.60 21.49 -19.37
N GLN A 140 31.30 21.85 -18.13
CA GLN A 140 32.06 21.46 -16.95
C GLN A 140 31.24 20.58 -16.03
N LEU A 141 31.90 19.60 -15.41
CA LEU A 141 31.29 18.69 -14.42
C LEU A 141 32.11 18.76 -13.12
N PHE A 142 31.42 18.79 -12.01
CA PHE A 142 32.00 18.70 -10.68
C PHE A 142 31.72 17.33 -10.08
N SER A 143 32.71 16.76 -9.42
CA SER A 143 32.55 15.50 -8.70
C SER A 143 33.31 15.52 -7.39
N SER A 144 32.77 14.82 -6.41
CA SER A 144 33.48 14.55 -5.16
C SER A 144 33.46 13.07 -4.83
N SER A 145 34.57 12.59 -4.28
CA SER A 145 34.74 11.22 -3.84
C SER A 145 35.22 11.16 -2.39
N LEU A 146 35.46 9.96 -1.86
CA LEU A 146 35.95 9.75 -0.51
C LEU A 146 37.32 10.41 -0.19
N ASP A 147 38.04 10.85 -1.20
CA ASP A 147 39.32 11.60 -1.04
C ASP A 147 39.14 13.07 -0.63
N CYS A 148 37.89 13.48 -0.33
CA CYS A 148 37.55 14.83 0.13
C CYS A 148 37.83 15.96 -0.85
N GLY A 149 38.32 15.65 -2.05
CA GLY A 149 38.61 16.61 -3.12
C GLY A 149 37.39 16.81 -4.03
N ILE A 150 37.18 18.06 -4.44
CA ILE A 150 36.21 18.38 -5.49
C ILE A 150 36.97 18.50 -6.81
N ARG A 151 36.69 17.63 -7.78
CA ARG A 151 37.31 17.64 -9.10
C ARG A 151 36.46 18.38 -10.09
N LEU A 152 37.08 19.25 -10.84
CA LEU A 152 36.49 19.94 -11.97
C LEU A 152 36.97 19.26 -13.26
N TRP A 153 36.01 18.73 -14.02
CA TRP A 153 36.23 18.08 -15.29
C TRP A 153 35.81 18.97 -16.45
N ASP A 154 36.63 19.06 -17.46
CA ASP A 154 36.28 19.64 -18.75
C ASP A 154 35.79 18.54 -19.69
N LEU A 155 34.53 18.62 -20.13
CA LEU A 155 33.93 17.61 -20.99
C LEU A 155 34.42 17.63 -22.43
N ARG A 156 35.04 18.73 -22.87
CA ARG A 156 35.64 18.82 -24.22
C ARG A 156 36.93 18.01 -24.31
N SER A 157 37.75 18.11 -23.29
CA SER A 157 39.03 17.43 -23.24
C SER A 157 38.99 16.08 -22.50
N SER A 158 37.89 15.78 -21.80
CA SER A 158 37.75 14.62 -20.91
C SER A 158 38.80 14.55 -19.80
N GLN A 159 39.37 15.68 -19.41
CA GLN A 159 40.47 15.75 -18.42
C GLN A 159 40.01 16.48 -17.14
N CYS A 160 40.65 16.10 -16.03
CA CYS A 160 40.51 16.85 -14.79
C CYS A 160 41.34 18.15 -14.88
N VAL A 161 40.63 19.28 -14.84
CA VAL A 161 41.26 20.62 -14.96
C VAL A 161 41.92 21.04 -13.66
N CYS A 162 41.27 20.80 -12.53
CA CYS A 162 41.81 21.08 -11.20
C CYS A 162 41.11 20.25 -10.12
N VAL A 163 41.78 20.12 -8.98
CA VAL A 163 41.26 19.54 -7.78
C VAL A 163 41.19 20.61 -6.71
N LEU A 164 40.00 20.92 -6.26
CA LEU A 164 39.71 21.90 -5.20
C LEU A 164 39.85 21.19 -3.85
N GLN A 165 40.84 21.55 -3.06
CA GLN A 165 41.08 20.94 -1.74
C GLN A 165 40.85 21.97 -0.66
N SER A 166 39.85 21.73 0.19
CA SER A 166 39.52 22.54 1.37
C SER A 166 38.83 21.72 2.45
N HIS A 167 38.27 20.57 2.08
CA HIS A 167 37.53 19.71 2.99
C HIS A 167 38.42 18.58 3.52
N TYR A 168 38.18 18.21 4.78
CA TYR A 168 38.89 17.12 5.48
C TYR A 168 38.00 15.88 5.67
N SER A 169 36.75 15.94 5.23
CA SER A 169 35.82 14.83 5.21
C SER A 169 34.97 14.87 3.94
N ALA A 170 34.12 13.87 3.74
CA ALA A 170 33.25 13.76 2.57
C ALA A 170 32.43 15.04 2.33
N VAL A 171 32.50 15.54 1.10
CA VAL A 171 31.69 16.68 0.63
C VAL A 171 30.26 16.18 0.38
N THR A 172 29.28 16.72 1.06
CA THR A 172 27.89 16.25 1.03
C THR A 172 27.03 16.92 -0.02
N SER A 173 27.29 18.22 -0.29
CA SER A 173 26.46 18.98 -1.23
C SER A 173 27.26 20.12 -1.88
N LEU A 174 26.87 20.46 -3.11
CA LEU A 174 27.32 21.62 -3.86
C LEU A 174 26.13 22.47 -4.26
N SER A 175 26.29 23.79 -4.23
CA SER A 175 25.29 24.71 -4.74
C SER A 175 25.95 25.83 -5.54
N PHE A 176 25.37 26.16 -6.69
CA PHE A 176 25.91 27.17 -7.62
C PHE A 176 25.06 28.44 -7.58
N SER A 177 25.71 29.58 -7.77
CA SER A 177 25.01 30.82 -8.03
C SER A 177 24.34 30.80 -9.42
N PRO A 178 23.25 31.55 -9.63
CA PRO A 178 22.56 31.60 -10.92
C PRO A 178 23.47 31.99 -12.09
N ASN A 179 24.47 32.83 -11.83
CA ASN A 179 25.46 33.26 -12.83
C ASN A 179 26.61 32.26 -13.02
N GLY A 180 26.65 31.17 -12.24
CA GLY A 180 27.69 30.12 -12.35
C GLY A 180 29.09 30.53 -11.92
N ASP A 181 29.32 31.72 -11.33
CA ASP A 181 30.65 32.20 -10.97
C ASP A 181 31.07 31.83 -9.54
N THR A 182 30.08 31.59 -8.67
CA THR A 182 30.28 31.23 -7.26
C THR A 182 29.68 29.86 -6.96
N MET A 183 30.40 29.05 -6.23
CA MET A 183 29.97 27.74 -5.75
C MET A 183 30.15 27.69 -4.22
N VAL A 184 29.22 27.07 -3.53
CA VAL A 184 29.36 26.72 -2.11
C VAL A 184 29.38 25.23 -1.98
N SER A 185 30.41 24.70 -1.31
CA SER A 185 30.52 23.27 -0.94
C SER A 185 30.33 23.09 0.54
N SER A 186 29.69 22.00 0.93
CA SER A 186 29.51 21.61 2.33
C SER A 186 30.03 20.20 2.58
N GLY A 187 30.48 19.93 3.79
CA GLY A 187 31.02 18.63 4.15
C GLY A 187 30.67 18.22 5.58
N ARG A 188 30.95 16.96 5.91
CA ARG A 188 30.82 16.42 7.27
C ARG A 188 31.93 16.87 8.22
N ASP A 189 32.92 17.58 7.71
CA ASP A 189 34.00 18.26 8.46
C ASP A 189 33.51 19.52 9.20
N LYS A 190 32.22 19.82 9.17
CA LYS A 190 31.60 20.97 9.84
C LYS A 190 31.97 22.32 9.26
N ILE A 191 32.40 22.36 8.00
CA ILE A 191 32.72 23.60 7.30
C ILE A 191 31.97 23.68 5.97
N CYS A 192 31.70 24.93 5.57
CA CYS A 192 31.28 25.26 4.19
C CYS A 192 32.36 26.13 3.55
N THR A 193 32.68 25.87 2.31
CA THR A 193 33.67 26.69 1.56
C THR A 193 32.97 27.36 0.40
N VAL A 194 33.17 28.67 0.30
CA VAL A 194 32.74 29.51 -0.81
C VAL A 194 33.84 29.63 -1.82
N TRP A 195 33.61 29.22 -3.05
CA TRP A 195 34.57 29.18 -4.13
C TRP A 195 34.28 30.25 -5.20
N ASP A 196 35.30 30.86 -5.69
CA ASP A 196 35.26 31.63 -6.94
C ASP A 196 35.74 30.73 -8.10
N LEU A 197 34.83 30.40 -8.98
CA LEU A 197 35.06 29.48 -10.09
C LEU A 197 35.89 30.09 -11.22
N LYS A 198 35.96 31.42 -11.31
CA LYS A 198 36.81 32.13 -12.27
C LYS A 198 38.29 31.98 -11.89
N THR A 199 38.58 32.22 -10.61
CA THR A 199 39.97 32.12 -10.10
C THR A 199 40.32 30.72 -9.61
N ARG A 200 39.31 29.84 -9.46
CA ARG A 200 39.44 28.46 -8.93
C ARG A 200 40.07 28.41 -7.54
N LYS A 201 39.77 29.41 -6.72
CA LYS A 201 40.30 29.52 -5.35
C LYS A 201 39.15 29.61 -4.34
N ALA A 202 39.44 29.11 -3.15
CA ALA A 202 38.55 29.32 -2.02
C ALA A 202 38.51 30.81 -1.66
N LYS A 203 37.33 31.42 -1.74
CA LYS A 203 37.08 32.81 -1.36
C LYS A 203 36.99 32.93 0.13
N ARG A 204 36.27 31.97 0.76
CA ARG A 204 36.08 31.96 2.21
C ARG A 204 35.69 30.57 2.72
N THR A 205 36.13 30.22 3.93
CA THR A 205 35.70 29.03 4.66
C THR A 205 34.85 29.48 5.84
N VAL A 206 33.66 28.87 5.98
CA VAL A 206 32.65 29.18 7.00
C VAL A 206 32.52 28.00 7.97
N PRO A 207 32.89 28.15 9.25
CA PRO A 207 32.66 27.10 10.24
C PRO A 207 31.19 27.04 10.65
N VAL A 208 30.56 25.87 10.48
CA VAL A 208 29.13 25.66 10.77
C VAL A 208 28.90 24.98 12.13
N TYR A 209 29.94 24.41 12.75
CA TYR A 209 29.95 23.74 14.05
C TYR A 209 29.16 22.41 14.13
N GLU A 210 28.54 22.01 13.05
CA GLU A 210 27.87 20.70 12.91
C GLU A 210 28.14 20.09 11.54
N ALA A 211 27.98 18.77 11.40
CA ALA A 211 28.08 18.10 10.11
C ALA A 211 26.94 18.57 9.20
N VAL A 212 27.28 19.07 8.01
CA VAL A 212 26.31 19.62 7.06
C VAL A 212 25.94 18.53 6.07
N GLU A 213 24.67 18.25 5.92
CA GLU A 213 24.15 17.26 4.96
C GLU A 213 23.70 17.90 3.64
N GLY A 214 23.32 19.19 3.67
CA GLY A 214 22.90 19.90 2.47
C GLY A 214 23.18 21.41 2.52
N VAL A 215 23.46 22.00 1.37
CA VAL A 215 23.64 23.44 1.20
C VAL A 215 22.88 23.93 -0.03
N VAL A 216 22.23 25.06 0.10
CA VAL A 216 21.51 25.72 -1.00
C VAL A 216 21.83 27.22 -0.99
N LEU A 217 22.26 27.77 -2.13
CA LEU A 217 22.42 29.18 -2.34
C LEU A 217 21.05 29.86 -2.53
N LEU A 218 20.81 30.94 -1.82
CA LEU A 218 19.57 31.69 -1.95
C LEU A 218 19.64 32.63 -3.18
N PRO A 219 18.54 32.75 -3.92
CA PRO A 219 18.45 33.72 -5.02
C PRO A 219 18.51 35.13 -4.45
N GLY A 220 19.34 36.01 -5.05
CA GLY A 220 19.55 37.38 -4.58
C GLY A 220 18.43 38.36 -4.92
N ASP A 221 17.41 37.91 -5.65
CA ASP A 221 16.28 38.69 -6.16
C ASP A 221 15.03 38.63 -5.28
N LYS A 222 14.97 37.71 -4.30
CA LYS A 222 13.84 37.59 -3.38
C LYS A 222 14.04 38.42 -2.11
N ASP A 223 12.96 39.07 -1.66
CA ASP A 223 12.97 39.78 -0.38
C ASP A 223 12.92 38.75 0.78
N LEU A 224 14.02 38.63 1.47
CA LEU A 224 14.25 37.71 2.59
C LEU A 224 14.37 38.45 3.94
N SER A 225 13.81 39.67 4.01
CA SER A 225 13.87 40.53 5.22
C SER A 225 13.25 39.87 6.46
N GLN A 226 12.29 38.98 6.29
CA GLN A 226 11.65 38.25 7.40
C GLN A 226 12.61 37.31 8.16
N ILE A 227 13.62 36.78 7.47
CA ILE A 227 14.68 35.94 8.09
C ILE A 227 15.96 36.75 8.40
N GLY A 228 15.85 38.07 8.45
CA GLY A 228 16.94 38.96 8.82
C GLY A 228 17.97 39.23 7.74
N VAL A 229 17.74 38.81 6.49
CA VAL A 229 18.61 39.10 5.35
C VAL A 229 18.36 40.50 4.87
N LYS A 230 19.30 41.40 5.16
CA LYS A 230 19.20 42.84 4.83
C LYS A 230 20.12 43.31 3.72
N SER A 231 21.08 42.46 3.34
CA SER A 231 22.11 42.80 2.35
C SER A 231 21.80 42.15 1.01
N LYS A 232 22.27 42.80 -0.08
CA LYS A 232 22.23 42.23 -1.43
C LYS A 232 23.33 41.21 -1.69
N ASP A 233 24.07 40.82 -0.65
CA ASP A 233 25.13 39.82 -0.74
C ASP A 233 24.58 38.43 -0.94
N THR A 234 25.43 37.53 -1.39
CA THR A 234 25.06 36.11 -1.54
C THR A 234 24.87 35.44 -0.19
N HIS A 235 23.72 34.84 0.01
CA HIS A 235 23.37 34.07 1.22
C HIS A 235 23.20 32.61 0.86
N PHE A 236 23.44 31.72 1.81
CA PHE A 236 23.19 30.30 1.66
C PHE A 236 22.59 29.68 2.93
N ILE A 237 21.77 28.67 2.76
CA ILE A 237 21.18 27.88 3.84
C ILE A 237 21.95 26.59 3.99
N THR A 238 22.22 26.20 5.25
CA THR A 238 22.79 24.90 5.60
C THR A 238 21.78 24.09 6.39
N ALA A 239 21.66 22.81 6.07
CA ALA A 239 20.93 21.82 6.86
C ALA A 239 21.94 20.91 7.54
N GLY A 240 21.96 20.96 8.87
CA GLY A 240 22.89 20.21 9.68
C GLY A 240 22.34 18.89 10.19
N SER A 241 23.22 17.98 10.61
CA SER A 241 22.88 16.66 11.13
C SER A 241 22.09 16.69 12.46
N LYS A 242 22.11 17.81 13.19
CA LYS A 242 21.31 18.03 14.40
C LYS A 242 19.90 18.57 14.13
N GLY A 243 19.55 18.79 12.85
CA GLY A 243 18.28 19.34 12.46
C GLY A 243 18.18 20.85 12.60
N GLU A 244 19.28 21.56 12.55
CA GLU A 244 19.29 23.01 12.54
C GLU A 244 19.39 23.53 11.11
N LEU A 245 18.50 24.46 10.76
CA LEU A 245 18.62 25.26 9.54
C LEU A 245 19.27 26.58 9.90
N ARG A 246 20.36 26.90 9.20
CA ARG A 246 21.09 28.15 9.41
C ARG A 246 21.28 28.89 8.12
N VAL A 247 21.04 30.20 8.15
CA VAL A 247 21.28 31.09 7.02
C VAL A 247 22.58 31.85 7.27
N TRP A 248 23.46 31.78 6.30
CA TRP A 248 24.78 32.39 6.36
C TRP A 248 24.97 33.43 5.28
N GLU A 249 25.66 34.50 5.59
CA GLU A 249 26.15 35.49 4.63
C GLU A 249 27.52 35.05 4.12
N ALA A 250 27.64 34.87 2.80
CA ALA A 250 28.85 34.36 2.16
C ALA A 250 30.05 35.33 2.28
N SER A 251 29.82 36.65 2.34
CA SER A 251 30.86 37.67 2.42
C SER A 251 31.47 37.79 3.81
N THR A 252 30.64 37.72 4.86
CA THR A 252 31.08 37.95 6.26
C THR A 252 31.30 36.65 7.04
N ALA A 253 30.80 35.51 6.58
CA ALA A 253 30.73 34.26 7.29
C ALA A 253 29.92 34.32 8.60
N ARG A 254 28.99 35.26 8.72
CA ARG A 254 28.11 35.41 9.89
C ARG A 254 26.83 34.59 9.68
N CYS A 255 26.39 33.91 10.75
CA CYS A 255 25.07 33.34 10.81
C CYS A 255 24.04 34.46 11.02
N VAL A 256 23.16 34.67 10.05
CA VAL A 256 22.13 35.72 10.07
C VAL A 256 20.86 35.21 10.74
N TYR A 257 20.53 33.95 10.53
CA TYR A 257 19.34 33.29 11.05
C TYR A 257 19.64 31.84 11.40
N ALA A 258 19.11 31.38 12.54
CA ALA A 258 19.19 29.98 12.93
C ALA A 258 17.83 29.52 13.45
N GLN A 259 17.36 28.43 12.94
CA GLN A 259 16.11 27.77 13.35
C GLN A 259 16.43 26.36 13.78
N THR A 260 16.18 26.08 15.06
CA THR A 260 16.25 24.72 15.59
C THR A 260 14.94 24.02 15.27
N LEU A 261 15.00 22.93 14.55
CA LEU A 261 13.83 22.08 14.37
C LEU A 261 13.48 21.46 15.71
N THR A 262 12.27 21.73 16.19
CA THR A 262 11.76 21.18 17.46
C THR A 262 11.59 19.66 17.42
N SER A 263 11.78 19.05 16.25
CA SER A 263 11.71 17.63 16.04
C SER A 263 13.11 17.07 15.74
N SER A 264 13.56 16.09 16.52
CA SER A 264 14.71 15.27 16.11
C SER A 264 14.42 14.72 14.73
N LEU A 265 15.24 15.07 13.73
CA LEU A 265 15.15 14.49 12.39
C LEU A 265 15.42 12.98 12.52
N THR A 266 14.37 12.21 12.64
CA THR A 266 14.46 10.79 12.35
C THR A 266 14.74 10.65 10.85
N ALA A 267 15.57 9.72 10.46
CA ALA A 267 16.25 9.63 9.16
C ALA A 267 15.35 9.54 7.90
N HIS A 268 14.03 9.71 8.03
CA HIS A 268 13.07 9.41 6.97
C HIS A 268 11.98 10.47 6.77
N ASN A 269 12.13 11.67 7.33
CA ASN A 269 11.13 12.73 7.18
C ASN A 269 11.54 13.75 6.12
N ILE A 270 10.59 14.17 5.28
CA ILE A 270 10.74 15.28 4.34
C ILE A 270 9.91 16.45 4.89
N VAL A 271 10.57 17.58 5.16
CA VAL A 271 9.90 18.78 5.66
C VAL A 271 9.99 19.86 4.60
N LEU A 272 8.85 20.42 4.24
CA LEU A 272 8.75 21.55 3.31
C LEU A 272 8.68 22.86 4.09
N TYR A 273 9.55 23.78 3.72
CA TYR A 273 9.59 25.14 4.27
C TYR A 273 9.18 26.14 3.21
N GLN A 274 8.34 27.08 3.60
CA GLN A 274 7.93 28.16 2.73
C GLN A 274 8.88 29.34 2.87
N LEU A 275 9.40 29.84 1.76
CA LEU A 275 10.09 31.12 1.70
C LEU A 275 9.06 32.26 1.56
N PRO A 276 9.26 33.46 2.16
CA PRO A 276 10.51 33.95 2.74
C PRO A 276 10.71 33.67 4.25
N GLY A 277 9.70 33.18 4.96
CA GLY A 277 9.71 33.12 6.43
C GLY A 277 10.34 31.85 7.03
N LEU A 278 10.76 30.86 6.22
CA LEU A 278 11.19 29.51 6.65
C LEU A 278 10.18 28.82 7.59
N THR A 279 8.89 29.10 7.40
CA THR A 279 7.82 28.44 8.14
C THR A 279 7.58 27.04 7.58
N THR A 280 7.36 26.07 8.46
CA THR A 280 7.01 24.70 8.03
C THR A 280 5.66 24.72 7.34
N GLN A 281 5.62 24.37 6.07
CA GLN A 281 4.38 24.28 5.28
C GLN A 281 3.77 22.89 5.44
N GLN A 282 4.56 21.85 5.28
CA GLN A 282 4.09 20.46 5.31
C GLN A 282 5.21 19.52 5.72
N GLN A 283 4.84 18.44 6.37
CA GLN A 283 5.79 17.41 6.76
C GLN A 283 5.31 16.05 6.24
N PHE A 284 6.16 15.37 5.47
CA PHE A 284 5.95 14.01 5.05
C PHE A 284 6.81 13.09 5.91
N VAL A 285 6.20 12.06 6.46
CA VAL A 285 6.86 11.10 7.34
C VAL A 285 7.11 9.81 6.57
N GLY A 286 8.34 9.35 6.54
CA GLY A 286 8.72 8.12 5.84
C GLY A 286 8.20 6.87 6.55
N TYR A 287 7.98 5.81 5.79
CA TYR A 287 7.35 4.56 6.19
C TYR A 287 8.39 3.45 6.42
N ASN A 288 9.19 3.54 7.48
CA ASN A 288 10.11 2.43 7.82
C ASN A 288 9.90 1.89 9.23
N ASP A 289 8.92 2.42 9.96
CA ASP A 289 8.63 1.98 11.32
C ASP A 289 7.46 0.99 11.31
N GLU A 290 7.60 -0.13 12.00
CA GLU A 290 6.49 -1.07 12.23
C GLU A 290 5.31 -0.36 12.91
N VAL A 291 4.10 -0.53 12.39
CA VAL A 291 2.88 0.02 12.99
C VAL A 291 2.38 -0.94 14.04
N LEU A 292 2.33 -0.48 15.30
CA LEU A 292 1.90 -1.29 16.44
C LEU A 292 0.43 -1.08 16.82
N ASP A 293 -0.12 0.11 16.63
CA ASP A 293 -1.54 0.39 16.83
C ASP A 293 -2.00 1.58 15.99
N VAL A 294 -3.28 1.61 15.63
CA VAL A 294 -3.89 2.67 14.85
C VAL A 294 -5.33 2.92 15.28
N LYS A 295 -5.74 4.19 15.35
CA LYS A 295 -7.09 4.60 15.75
C LYS A 295 -7.57 5.78 14.92
N PHE A 296 -8.89 5.81 14.61
CA PHE A 296 -9.54 7.01 14.08
C PHE A 296 -9.68 8.08 15.14
N LEU A 297 -9.57 9.34 14.76
CA LEU A 297 -9.59 10.50 15.63
C LEU A 297 -10.36 11.65 14.94
N GLY A 298 -10.93 12.56 15.73
CA GLY A 298 -11.59 13.75 15.25
C GLY A 298 -13.06 13.57 14.86
N LYS A 299 -13.71 14.68 14.53
CA LYS A 299 -15.12 14.68 14.11
C LYS A 299 -15.26 14.03 12.73
N GLY A 300 -16.09 12.98 12.65
CA GLY A 300 -16.29 12.26 11.38
C GLY A 300 -15.08 11.45 10.94
N ASP A 301 -14.24 11.04 11.89
CA ASP A 301 -13.06 10.18 11.62
C ASP A 301 -12.10 10.81 10.59
N SER A 302 -11.88 12.13 10.73
CA SER A 302 -11.07 12.93 9.79
C SER A 302 -9.57 12.69 9.91
N HIS A 303 -9.12 12.20 11.07
CA HIS A 303 -7.72 11.94 11.36
C HIS A 303 -7.50 10.49 11.81
N ILE A 304 -6.27 10.02 11.70
CA ILE A 304 -5.82 8.77 12.30
C ILE A 304 -4.60 9.04 13.17
N VAL A 305 -4.57 8.42 14.34
CA VAL A 305 -3.39 8.38 15.20
C VAL A 305 -2.73 7.03 15.09
N VAL A 306 -1.42 7.04 14.96
CA VAL A 306 -0.60 5.86 14.71
C VAL A 306 0.50 5.76 15.74
N ALA A 307 0.61 4.61 16.38
CA ALA A 307 1.74 4.21 17.20
C ALA A 307 2.67 3.31 16.37
N THR A 308 3.93 3.67 16.34
CA THR A 308 4.97 2.91 15.63
C THR A 308 6.03 2.40 16.58
N ASN A 309 6.97 1.63 16.07
CA ASN A 309 8.15 1.15 16.83
C ASN A 309 9.12 2.30 17.21
N SER A 310 8.61 3.49 17.39
CA SER A 310 9.32 4.69 17.83
C SER A 310 8.68 5.27 19.08
N CYS A 311 9.37 6.20 19.73
CA CYS A 311 8.83 6.94 20.89
C CYS A 311 7.85 8.05 20.49
N GLN A 312 7.60 8.25 19.19
CA GLN A 312 6.78 9.31 18.64
C GLN A 312 5.43 8.77 18.20
N LEU A 313 4.38 9.53 18.44
CA LEU A 313 3.08 9.31 17.86
C LEU A 313 2.92 10.15 16.59
N LYS A 314 2.28 9.59 15.58
CA LYS A 314 2.04 10.25 14.31
C LYS A 314 0.53 10.43 14.14
N VAL A 315 0.09 11.66 13.88
CA VAL A 315 -1.32 11.96 13.59
C VAL A 315 -1.42 12.42 12.15
N PHE A 316 -2.17 11.67 11.34
CA PHE A 316 -2.37 11.97 9.92
C PHE A 316 -3.77 12.50 9.70
N GLU A 317 -3.89 13.55 8.93
CA GLU A 317 -5.17 14.01 8.38
C GLU A 317 -5.47 13.24 7.09
N LEU A 318 -6.64 12.59 7.02
CA LEU A 318 -6.96 11.70 5.89
C LEU A 318 -7.21 12.42 4.56
N LEU A 319 -7.53 13.70 4.59
CA LEU A 319 -7.78 14.49 3.38
C LEU A 319 -6.48 15.01 2.74
N THR A 320 -5.59 15.55 3.56
CA THR A 320 -4.35 16.22 3.12
C THR A 320 -3.12 15.35 3.27
N ASN A 321 -3.24 14.19 3.95
CA ASN A 321 -2.11 13.35 4.39
C ASN A 321 -1.02 14.13 5.16
N SER A 322 -1.37 15.31 5.69
CA SER A 322 -0.47 16.04 6.56
C SER A 322 -0.25 15.26 7.85
N CYS A 323 0.96 15.26 8.37
CA CYS A 323 1.33 14.53 9.55
C CYS A 323 1.80 15.48 10.64
N GLN A 324 1.21 15.35 11.83
CA GLN A 324 1.72 15.94 13.05
C GLN A 324 2.44 14.88 13.88
N ILE A 325 3.68 15.15 14.29
CA ILE A 325 4.45 14.28 15.19
C ILE A 325 4.29 14.76 16.62
N LEU A 326 3.92 13.84 17.51
CA LEU A 326 3.75 14.12 18.93
C LEU A 326 4.94 13.56 19.73
N TYR A 327 5.52 14.40 20.53
CA TYR A 327 6.66 14.09 21.39
C TYR A 327 6.24 13.99 22.84
N GLY A 328 6.88 13.08 23.60
CA GLY A 328 6.62 12.96 25.02
C GLY A 328 7.03 11.62 25.58
N HIS A 329 6.66 10.50 24.96
CA HIS A 329 7.17 9.20 25.34
C HIS A 329 8.68 9.09 25.08
N THR A 330 9.37 8.34 25.93
CA THR A 330 10.82 8.15 25.83
C THR A 330 11.20 6.80 25.22
N ASP A 331 10.23 5.90 25.06
CA ASP A 331 10.41 4.58 24.48
C ASP A 331 9.19 4.22 23.60
N THR A 332 9.23 3.07 22.94
CA THR A 332 8.23 2.57 21.98
C THR A 332 6.80 2.64 22.53
N VAL A 333 5.89 3.23 21.76
CA VAL A 333 4.45 3.29 22.08
C VAL A 333 3.78 2.01 21.60
N LEU A 334 3.10 1.30 22.52
CA LEU A 334 2.56 -0.03 22.28
C LEU A 334 1.07 -0.05 21.94
N SER A 335 0.27 0.82 22.55
CA SER A 335 -1.18 0.79 22.35
C SER A 335 -1.80 2.18 22.48
N LEU A 336 -2.91 2.35 21.79
CA LEU A 336 -3.73 3.55 21.74
C LEU A 336 -5.18 3.23 22.01
N ASP A 337 -5.91 4.14 22.64
CA ASP A 337 -7.37 4.10 22.68
C ASP A 337 -7.96 5.51 22.67
N VAL A 338 -9.17 5.65 22.13
CA VAL A 338 -9.84 6.94 21.89
C VAL A 338 -11.10 7.03 22.75
N PHE A 339 -11.34 8.18 23.37
CA PHE A 339 -12.56 8.46 24.09
C PHE A 339 -13.73 8.72 23.13
N LYS A 340 -14.95 8.46 23.57
CA LYS A 340 -16.16 8.51 22.74
C LYS A 340 -16.34 9.78 21.88
N LYS A 341 -15.88 10.93 22.34
CA LYS A 341 -16.00 12.19 21.58
C LYS A 341 -15.00 12.32 20.44
N GLY A 342 -14.00 11.43 20.35
CA GLY A 342 -13.01 11.45 19.29
C GLY A 342 -11.96 12.56 19.34
N PHE A 343 -11.99 13.45 20.32
CA PHE A 343 -11.01 14.54 20.48
C PHE A 343 -9.96 14.29 21.56
N LEU A 344 -10.18 13.29 22.40
CA LEU A 344 -9.28 12.84 23.43
C LEU A 344 -8.86 11.41 23.14
N PHE A 345 -7.58 11.11 23.29
CA PHE A 345 -7.07 9.75 23.21
C PHE A 345 -5.97 9.52 24.23
N ALA A 346 -5.73 8.27 24.56
CA ALA A 346 -4.69 7.86 25.48
C ALA A 346 -3.67 6.96 24.78
N SER A 347 -2.42 7.05 25.20
CA SER A 347 -1.31 6.23 24.73
C SER A 347 -0.56 5.60 25.88
N CYS A 348 0.02 4.42 25.65
CA CYS A 348 0.91 3.77 26.60
C CYS A 348 2.16 3.23 25.90
N ALA A 349 3.26 3.19 26.63
CA ALA A 349 4.55 2.87 26.06
C ALA A 349 5.40 1.95 26.96
N LYS A 350 6.51 1.48 26.41
CA LYS A 350 7.54 0.73 27.16
C LYS A 350 8.23 1.56 28.23
N ASP A 351 8.15 2.87 28.16
CA ASP A 351 8.67 3.80 29.18
C ASP A 351 7.89 3.77 30.50
N ARG A 352 6.96 2.83 30.67
CA ARG A 352 6.13 2.62 31.85
C ARG A 352 5.15 3.76 32.14
N SER A 353 4.96 4.68 31.22
CA SER A 353 4.06 5.81 31.32
C SER A 353 2.80 5.63 30.48
N VAL A 354 1.73 6.31 30.92
CA VAL A 354 0.51 6.54 30.16
C VAL A 354 0.36 8.03 29.92
N ARG A 355 -0.11 8.43 28.76
CA ARG A 355 -0.33 9.84 28.42
C ARG A 355 -1.71 10.02 27.82
N VAL A 356 -2.29 11.19 28.07
CA VAL A 356 -3.56 11.61 27.49
C VAL A 356 -3.32 12.85 26.63
N TRP A 357 -3.86 12.81 25.44
CA TRP A 357 -3.69 13.80 24.39
C TRP A 357 -5.03 14.39 24.03
N GLN A 358 -5.05 15.68 23.77
CA GLN A 358 -6.24 16.40 23.32
C GLN A 358 -5.98 17.01 21.96
N MET A 359 -6.91 16.78 21.05
CA MET A 359 -6.97 17.43 19.75
C MET A 359 -7.87 18.65 19.83
N ASP A 360 -7.38 19.78 19.40
CA ASP A 360 -8.18 20.99 19.25
C ASP A 360 -9.13 20.83 18.06
N SER A 361 -10.40 21.15 18.28
CA SER A 361 -11.46 21.00 17.27
C SER A 361 -11.33 21.95 16.08
N ASP A 362 -10.67 23.09 16.26
CA ASP A 362 -10.62 24.16 15.27
C ASP A 362 -9.31 24.13 14.47
N SER A 363 -8.18 23.90 15.14
CA SER A 363 -6.87 23.87 14.50
C SER A 363 -6.40 22.46 14.10
N GLY A 364 -7.05 21.41 14.64
CA GLY A 364 -6.60 20.02 14.45
C GLY A 364 -5.28 19.67 15.17
N GLN A 365 -4.71 20.62 15.90
CA GLN A 365 -3.45 20.42 16.63
C GLN A 365 -3.66 19.55 17.87
N VAL A 366 -2.72 18.64 18.12
CA VAL A 366 -2.77 17.72 19.25
C VAL A 366 -1.68 18.07 20.24
N HIS A 367 -2.04 18.12 21.54
CA HIS A 367 -1.11 18.38 22.62
C HIS A 367 -1.34 17.43 23.81
N CYS A 368 -0.31 17.20 24.61
CA CYS A 368 -0.38 16.36 25.80
C CYS A 368 -1.03 17.13 26.95
N VAL A 369 -2.09 16.59 27.54
CA VAL A 369 -2.81 17.22 28.67
C VAL A 369 -2.56 16.54 30.00
N ALA A 370 -2.29 15.23 30.00
CA ALA A 370 -2.05 14.49 31.23
C ALA A 370 -1.03 13.37 31.06
N GLN A 371 -0.31 13.04 32.14
CA GLN A 371 0.68 11.98 32.19
C GLN A 371 0.58 11.20 33.49
N GLY A 372 0.74 9.87 33.43
CA GLY A 372 0.85 9.00 34.61
C GLY A 372 2.03 8.05 34.48
N SER A 373 2.84 7.92 35.54
CA SER A 373 3.97 6.99 35.57
C SER A 373 3.98 6.29 36.93
N ASN A 374 3.51 5.04 36.98
CA ASN A 374 3.50 4.26 38.23
C ASN A 374 3.56 2.75 37.98
N HIS A 375 3.70 2.31 36.73
CA HIS A 375 3.92 0.92 36.41
C HIS A 375 5.40 0.52 36.64
N ALA A 376 5.61 -0.71 37.07
CA ALA A 376 6.97 -1.23 37.30
C ALA A 376 7.62 -1.73 36.00
N ASN A 377 6.81 -2.07 34.97
CA ASN A 377 7.28 -2.57 33.68
C ASN A 377 6.48 -1.92 32.53
N ALA A 378 6.80 -2.28 31.28
CA ALA A 378 6.15 -1.78 30.07
C ALA A 378 4.62 -1.89 30.15
N VAL A 379 3.91 -0.86 29.68
CA VAL A 379 2.45 -0.85 29.60
C VAL A 379 2.03 -1.36 28.21
N GLY A 380 1.48 -2.56 28.18
CA GLY A 380 1.17 -3.25 26.92
C GLY A 380 -0.16 -2.87 26.30
N SER A 381 -1.12 -2.40 27.10
CA SER A 381 -2.45 -2.06 26.61
C SER A 381 -3.08 -0.95 27.42
N ILE A 382 -3.89 -0.13 26.78
CA ILE A 382 -4.67 0.94 27.38
C ILE A 382 -6.09 0.92 26.84
N THR A 383 -7.05 1.28 27.66
CA THR A 383 -8.45 1.47 27.26
C THR A 383 -9.07 2.66 27.98
N CYS A 384 -9.91 3.37 27.28
CA CYS A 384 -10.59 4.57 27.76
C CYS A 384 -12.05 4.28 28.15
N SER A 385 -12.61 5.07 29.05
CA SER A 385 -14.05 5.03 29.39
C SER A 385 -14.90 5.34 28.16
N ARG A 386 -16.05 4.64 28.05
CA ARG A 386 -16.92 4.66 26.85
C ARG A 386 -18.10 5.64 26.98
N MET A 387 -18.49 6.01 28.18
CA MET A 387 -19.62 6.94 28.38
C MET A 387 -19.18 8.39 28.54
N LYS A 388 -18.29 8.65 29.49
CA LYS A 388 -17.74 9.98 29.78
C LYS A 388 -16.23 9.86 29.90
N ALA A 389 -15.50 10.90 29.52
CA ALA A 389 -14.03 10.94 29.70
C ALA A 389 -13.69 11.13 31.19
N SER A 390 -13.89 10.09 32.01
CA SER A 390 -13.73 10.13 33.46
C SER A 390 -12.59 9.30 33.99
N PHE A 391 -12.21 8.23 33.30
CA PHE A 391 -11.10 7.37 33.68
C PHE A 391 -10.50 6.64 32.47
N LEU A 392 -9.33 6.11 32.66
CA LEU A 392 -8.67 5.18 31.76
C LEU A 392 -8.12 3.96 32.52
N VAL A 393 -7.92 2.86 31.83
CA VAL A 393 -7.38 1.63 32.43
C VAL A 393 -6.16 1.19 31.62
N SER A 394 -5.08 0.84 32.33
CA SER A 394 -3.86 0.33 31.71
C SER A 394 -3.55 -1.08 32.22
N GLY A 395 -3.06 -1.93 31.31
CA GLY A 395 -2.56 -3.27 31.58
C GLY A 395 -1.07 -3.35 31.26
N SER A 396 -0.28 -3.91 32.17
CA SER A 396 1.17 -3.92 32.06
C SER A 396 1.77 -5.33 32.13
N GLN A 397 3.01 -5.43 31.66
CA GLN A 397 3.86 -6.61 31.81
C GLN A 397 4.27 -6.88 33.28
N ASP A 398 3.98 -5.95 34.20
CA ASP A 398 4.10 -6.17 35.65
C ASP A 398 2.96 -7.01 36.24
N CYS A 399 2.11 -7.61 35.37
CA CYS A 399 0.94 -8.42 35.74
C CYS A 399 -0.18 -7.65 36.43
N THR A 400 -0.11 -6.32 36.49
CA THR A 400 -1.11 -5.47 37.11
C THR A 400 -1.99 -4.74 36.13
N VAL A 401 -3.20 -4.44 36.59
CA VAL A 401 -4.13 -3.52 35.93
C VAL A 401 -4.32 -2.31 36.87
N LYS A 402 -4.24 -1.11 36.29
CA LYS A 402 -4.42 0.14 37.02
C LYS A 402 -5.54 0.97 36.44
N VAL A 403 -6.34 1.57 37.31
CA VAL A 403 -7.41 2.50 36.91
C VAL A 403 -6.97 3.90 37.29
N TRP A 404 -7.02 4.83 36.36
CA TRP A 404 -6.58 6.21 36.50
C TRP A 404 -7.76 7.14 36.35
N ASP A 405 -7.97 8.05 37.28
CA ASP A 405 -9.02 9.06 37.17
C ASP A 405 -8.52 10.27 36.36
N LEU A 406 -9.39 10.79 35.50
CA LEU A 406 -9.13 12.00 34.78
C LEU A 406 -9.73 13.21 35.48
N PRO A 407 -9.02 14.36 35.57
CA PRO A 407 -9.59 15.59 36.06
C PRO A 407 -10.82 16.01 35.25
N ALA A 408 -11.79 16.63 35.94
CA ALA A 408 -13.02 17.12 35.29
C ALA A 408 -12.73 18.23 34.27
N ASP A 409 -11.75 19.08 34.56
CA ASP A 409 -11.29 20.18 33.72
C ASP A 409 -9.94 19.82 33.08
N LEU A 410 -9.96 19.38 31.84
CA LEU A 410 -8.77 19.16 31.02
C LEU A 410 -8.42 20.39 30.16
N SER A 411 -9.19 21.49 30.28
CA SER A 411 -8.93 22.72 29.54
C SER A 411 -7.74 23.47 30.15
N THR A 412 -6.56 23.14 29.69
CA THR A 412 -5.35 23.89 30.05
C THR A 412 -5.22 25.15 29.22
N THR A 413 -5.52 26.27 29.81
CA THR A 413 -5.06 27.58 29.33
C THR A 413 -3.59 27.88 29.75
N GLY A 414 -2.85 26.85 30.19
CA GLY A 414 -1.48 26.99 30.70
C GLY A 414 -0.63 25.72 30.44
N ALA A 415 0.67 25.89 30.34
CA ALA A 415 1.68 24.93 29.92
C ALA A 415 1.94 23.73 30.91
N GLU A 416 1.07 23.44 31.87
CA GLU A 416 1.30 22.38 32.82
C GLU A 416 0.55 21.08 32.50
N ILE A 417 1.31 19.99 32.35
CA ILE A 417 0.78 18.64 32.15
C ILE A 417 0.28 18.09 33.49
N HIS A 418 -1.00 17.67 33.56
CA HIS A 418 -1.57 17.07 34.76
C HIS A 418 -0.93 15.73 35.08
N GLN A 419 -0.48 15.54 36.33
CA GLN A 419 0.03 14.25 36.78
C GLN A 419 -1.13 13.37 37.24
N LEU A 420 -1.28 12.21 36.62
CA LEU A 420 -2.29 11.23 36.97
C LEU A 420 -1.79 10.31 38.09
N THR A 421 -2.65 10.06 39.06
CA THR A 421 -2.42 9.05 40.11
C THR A 421 -3.38 7.87 39.90
N PRO A 422 -2.92 6.64 40.05
CA PRO A 422 -3.81 5.48 39.92
C PRO A 422 -4.76 5.42 41.13
N ARG A 423 -6.07 5.33 40.83
CA ARG A 423 -7.09 5.12 41.88
C ARG A 423 -7.01 3.70 42.44
N VAL A 424 -6.82 2.71 41.57
CA VAL A 424 -6.77 1.30 41.91
C VAL A 424 -5.59 0.64 41.22
N THR A 425 -4.92 -0.26 41.91
CA THR A 425 -3.88 -1.13 41.38
C THR A 425 -4.18 -2.55 41.82
N GLU A 426 -4.50 -3.43 40.85
CA GLU A 426 -4.79 -4.84 41.14
C GLU A 426 -3.82 -5.75 40.37
N LYS A 427 -3.35 -6.81 41.07
CA LYS A 427 -2.63 -7.90 40.43
C LYS A 427 -3.63 -8.77 39.67
N ALA A 428 -3.75 -8.55 38.33
CA ALA A 428 -4.77 -9.19 37.54
C ALA A 428 -4.40 -10.62 37.12
N HIS A 429 -3.16 -10.88 36.77
CA HIS A 429 -2.71 -12.15 36.18
C HIS A 429 -1.36 -12.61 36.71
N ASP A 430 -0.99 -13.84 36.39
CA ASP A 430 0.31 -14.42 36.75
C ASP A 430 1.40 -14.15 35.71
N LYS A 431 1.00 -13.67 34.53
CA LYS A 431 1.88 -13.25 33.43
C LYS A 431 1.42 -11.91 32.85
N ASP A 432 2.15 -11.44 31.87
CA ASP A 432 1.93 -10.17 31.16
C ASP A 432 0.48 -9.98 30.75
N VAL A 433 -0.06 -8.78 31.00
CA VAL A 433 -1.37 -8.35 30.54
C VAL A 433 -1.21 -7.76 29.14
N ASN A 434 -1.69 -8.49 28.13
CA ASN A 434 -1.56 -8.07 26.72
C ASN A 434 -2.66 -7.13 26.26
N SER A 435 -3.88 -7.26 26.83
CA SER A 435 -5.01 -6.45 26.42
C SER A 435 -5.98 -6.19 27.56
N VAL A 436 -6.52 -4.98 27.58
CA VAL A 436 -7.61 -4.58 28.48
C VAL A 436 -8.73 -3.94 27.65
N ALA A 437 -9.97 -4.14 28.05
CA ALA A 437 -11.14 -3.52 27.43
C ALA A 437 -12.17 -3.14 28.49
N VAL A 438 -12.81 -1.98 28.31
CA VAL A 438 -13.92 -1.50 29.16
C VAL A 438 -15.24 -1.73 28.42
N SER A 439 -16.26 -2.18 29.16
CA SER A 439 -17.60 -2.39 28.61
C SER A 439 -18.25 -1.07 28.17
N PRO A 440 -19.21 -1.09 27.22
CA PRO A 440 -19.90 0.11 26.73
C PRO A 440 -20.61 0.92 27.82
N ASN A 441 -20.97 0.30 28.95
CA ASN A 441 -21.64 0.92 30.10
C ASN A 441 -20.68 1.36 31.23
N ASP A 442 -19.36 1.28 31.02
CA ASP A 442 -18.29 1.63 32.00
C ASP A 442 -18.35 0.87 33.35
N LYS A 443 -19.07 -0.26 33.42
CA LYS A 443 -19.24 -1.04 34.67
C LYS A 443 -18.35 -2.27 34.76
N LEU A 444 -17.91 -2.79 33.62
CA LEU A 444 -17.11 -4.02 33.54
C LEU A 444 -15.78 -3.74 32.84
N LEU A 445 -14.78 -4.47 33.26
CA LEU A 445 -13.46 -4.50 32.67
C LEU A 445 -13.09 -5.94 32.30
N ALA A 446 -12.56 -6.17 31.13
CA ALA A 446 -11.95 -7.43 30.72
C ALA A 446 -10.45 -7.27 30.59
N SER A 447 -9.69 -8.28 31.02
CA SER A 447 -8.26 -8.34 30.86
C SER A 447 -7.86 -9.68 30.22
N GLY A 448 -6.98 -9.63 29.22
CA GLY A 448 -6.41 -10.81 28.53
C GLY A 448 -4.91 -10.91 28.77
N SER A 449 -4.41 -12.10 29.04
CA SER A 449 -3.03 -12.31 29.44
C SER A 449 -2.33 -13.44 28.68
N GLN A 450 -1.01 -13.40 28.73
CA GLN A 450 -0.13 -14.49 28.28
C GLN A 450 -0.29 -15.77 29.10
N ASP A 451 -0.98 -15.74 30.26
CA ASP A 451 -1.32 -16.91 31.08
C ASP A 451 -2.44 -17.79 30.48
N ARG A 452 -2.91 -17.51 29.24
CA ARG A 452 -3.96 -18.21 28.48
C ARG A 452 -5.38 -17.96 29.01
N THR A 453 -5.57 -17.01 29.91
CA THR A 453 -6.88 -16.67 30.47
C THR A 453 -7.28 -15.26 30.13
N ALA A 454 -8.58 -15.02 30.05
CA ALA A 454 -9.15 -13.70 30.17
C ALA A 454 -9.96 -13.63 31.47
N LYS A 455 -9.99 -12.49 32.11
CA LYS A 455 -10.70 -12.26 33.39
C LYS A 455 -11.66 -11.09 33.25
N LEU A 456 -12.81 -11.22 33.92
CA LEU A 456 -13.84 -10.19 33.98
C LEU A 456 -13.85 -9.57 35.38
N TRP A 457 -13.87 -8.24 35.42
CA TRP A 457 -13.81 -7.45 36.63
C TRP A 457 -14.99 -6.49 36.70
N SER A 458 -15.48 -6.21 37.91
CA SER A 458 -16.45 -5.16 38.16
C SER A 458 -15.73 -3.84 38.49
N LEU A 459 -16.15 -2.75 37.83
CA LEU A 459 -15.72 -1.38 38.10
C LEU A 459 -16.73 -0.59 38.94
N ALA A 460 -17.82 -1.21 39.41
CA ALA A 460 -18.99 -0.57 40.01
C ALA A 460 -18.85 -0.20 41.48
N GLY A 461 -17.64 -0.07 42.06
CA GLY A 461 -17.42 0.32 43.43
C GLY A 461 -16.51 1.52 43.61
N GLU A 462 -16.81 2.41 44.53
CA GLU A 462 -15.85 3.45 44.95
C GLU A 462 -14.62 2.79 45.55
N GLY A 463 -13.56 2.62 44.75
CA GLY A 463 -12.23 2.23 45.22
C GLY A 463 -11.81 0.76 45.06
N ASN A 464 -12.65 -0.18 44.63
CA ASN A 464 -12.26 -1.57 44.46
C ASN A 464 -12.66 -2.14 43.09
N VAL A 465 -11.74 -2.88 42.46
CA VAL A 465 -11.99 -3.70 41.25
C VAL A 465 -12.19 -5.14 41.73
N GLY A 466 -13.38 -5.68 41.57
CA GLY A 466 -13.73 -7.04 41.99
C GLY A 466 -13.68 -8.05 40.84
N LEU A 467 -13.02 -9.19 41.06
CA LEU A 467 -13.02 -10.29 40.07
C LEU A 467 -14.40 -10.94 40.03
N LEU A 468 -15.05 -10.96 38.86
CA LEU A 468 -16.34 -11.61 38.62
C LEU A 468 -16.18 -13.04 38.10
N GLY A 469 -15.23 -13.26 37.19
CA GLY A 469 -15.03 -14.58 36.61
C GLY A 469 -13.81 -14.69 35.71
N VAL A 470 -13.52 -15.93 35.31
CA VAL A 470 -12.34 -16.26 34.52
C VAL A 470 -12.75 -17.12 33.31
N PHE A 471 -12.36 -16.67 32.12
CA PHE A 471 -12.58 -17.40 30.86
C PHE A 471 -11.36 -18.30 30.60
N LYS A 472 -11.58 -19.62 30.60
CA LYS A 472 -10.54 -20.64 30.35
C LYS A 472 -10.89 -21.45 29.12
N GLY A 473 -9.91 -21.71 28.23
CA GLY A 473 -10.13 -22.55 27.06
C GLY A 473 -9.23 -22.22 25.86
N HIS A 474 -8.42 -21.16 25.94
CA HIS A 474 -7.36 -20.93 24.97
C HIS A 474 -6.13 -21.81 25.27
N ARG A 475 -5.47 -22.31 24.21
CA ARG A 475 -4.28 -23.15 24.30
C ARG A 475 -3.00 -22.35 24.49
N ARG A 476 -3.01 -21.08 24.03
CA ARG A 476 -1.88 -20.14 24.12
C ARG A 476 -2.35 -18.81 24.68
N GLY A 477 -1.42 -17.86 24.84
CA GLY A 477 -1.70 -16.54 25.39
C GLY A 477 -2.79 -15.78 24.61
N VAL A 478 -3.59 -15.02 25.36
CA VAL A 478 -4.63 -14.13 24.81
C VAL A 478 -3.97 -12.82 24.39
N TRP A 479 -4.19 -12.41 23.13
CA TRP A 479 -3.63 -11.17 22.59
C TRP A 479 -4.57 -9.97 22.70
N ALA A 480 -5.86 -10.18 22.40
CA ALA A 480 -6.83 -9.09 22.51
C ALA A 480 -8.15 -9.56 23.12
N VAL A 481 -8.83 -8.61 23.74
CA VAL A 481 -10.19 -8.77 24.29
C VAL A 481 -11.04 -7.59 23.83
N CYS A 482 -12.32 -7.86 23.53
CA CYS A 482 -13.26 -6.83 23.09
C CYS A 482 -14.68 -7.17 23.56
N PHE A 483 -15.41 -6.19 24.07
CA PHE A 483 -16.84 -6.35 24.44
C PHE A 483 -17.73 -6.15 23.21
N SER A 484 -18.80 -6.90 23.14
CA SER A 484 -19.87 -6.61 22.19
C SER A 484 -20.53 -5.27 22.52
N PRO A 485 -20.86 -4.46 21.51
CA PRO A 485 -21.56 -3.18 21.73
C PRO A 485 -23.01 -3.33 22.20
N VAL A 486 -23.64 -4.46 21.93
CA VAL A 486 -25.08 -4.71 22.20
C VAL A 486 -25.29 -5.89 23.15
N ASP A 487 -24.66 -7.03 22.89
CA ASP A 487 -24.88 -8.27 23.60
C ASP A 487 -23.96 -8.42 24.82
N GLN A 488 -24.36 -9.24 25.80
CA GLN A 488 -23.53 -9.59 26.95
C GLN A 488 -22.51 -10.68 26.60
N VAL A 489 -21.64 -10.36 25.64
CA VAL A 489 -20.64 -11.27 25.09
C VAL A 489 -19.27 -10.60 25.05
N LEU A 490 -18.24 -11.38 25.31
CA LEU A 490 -16.83 -11.00 25.17
C LEU A 490 -16.18 -11.78 24.02
N ALA A 491 -15.48 -11.09 23.16
CA ALA A 491 -14.61 -11.72 22.16
C ALA A 491 -13.16 -11.72 22.65
N THR A 492 -12.44 -12.82 22.42
CA THR A 492 -11.01 -12.94 22.70
C THR A 492 -10.29 -13.50 21.49
N SER A 493 -9.09 -13.00 21.24
CA SER A 493 -8.18 -13.54 20.24
C SER A 493 -6.91 -14.10 20.90
N SER A 494 -6.33 -15.14 20.32
CA SER A 494 -5.21 -15.84 20.92
C SER A 494 -4.12 -16.24 19.92
N ALA A 495 -2.94 -16.48 20.46
CA ALA A 495 -1.80 -17.03 19.74
C ALA A 495 -2.03 -18.48 19.25
N ASP A 496 -3.15 -19.12 19.60
CA ASP A 496 -3.53 -20.44 19.11
C ASP A 496 -4.19 -20.43 17.71
N GLY A 497 -4.30 -19.26 17.07
CA GLY A 497 -4.94 -19.09 15.76
C GLY A 497 -6.46 -18.99 15.81
N ALA A 498 -7.06 -19.03 17.00
CA ALA A 498 -8.49 -18.99 17.18
C ALA A 498 -8.97 -17.71 17.86
N SER A 499 -10.18 -17.29 17.50
CA SER A 499 -10.96 -16.29 18.23
C SER A 499 -12.15 -16.96 18.88
N LYS A 500 -12.49 -16.59 20.10
CA LYS A 500 -13.60 -17.18 20.86
C LYS A 500 -14.57 -16.11 21.34
N LEU A 501 -15.87 -16.48 21.37
CA LEU A 501 -16.93 -15.71 22.02
C LEU A 501 -17.35 -16.36 23.33
N TRP A 502 -17.49 -15.55 24.35
CA TRP A 502 -17.80 -15.97 25.70
C TRP A 502 -19.06 -15.27 26.22
N SER A 503 -19.90 -16.02 26.92
CA SER A 503 -21.01 -15.46 27.69
C SER A 503 -20.49 -14.77 28.94
N LEU A 504 -20.98 -13.54 29.24
CA LEU A 504 -20.64 -12.82 30.47
C LEU A 504 -21.42 -13.32 31.69
N GLN A 505 -22.44 -14.16 31.52
CA GLN A 505 -23.27 -14.65 32.61
C GLN A 505 -22.65 -15.91 33.26
N ASP A 506 -22.28 -16.86 32.43
CA ASP A 506 -21.83 -18.21 32.84
C ASP A 506 -20.37 -18.50 32.47
N PHE A 507 -19.68 -17.54 31.88
CA PHE A 507 -18.26 -17.63 31.46
C PHE A 507 -17.97 -18.79 30.50
N SER A 508 -19.00 -19.34 29.86
CA SER A 508 -18.89 -20.44 28.90
C SER A 508 -18.46 -19.93 27.50
N CYS A 509 -17.78 -20.77 26.76
CA CYS A 509 -17.44 -20.49 25.37
C CYS A 509 -18.67 -20.76 24.49
N LEU A 510 -19.19 -19.71 23.84
CA LEU A 510 -20.33 -19.80 22.95
C LEU A 510 -19.94 -20.27 21.56
N LYS A 511 -18.86 -19.70 21.00
CA LYS A 511 -18.40 -19.98 19.64
C LYS A 511 -16.89 -19.88 19.53
N THR A 512 -16.33 -20.62 18.58
CA THR A 512 -14.91 -20.58 18.23
C THR A 512 -14.79 -20.36 16.71
N PHE A 513 -13.97 -19.41 16.31
CA PHE A 513 -13.65 -19.08 14.92
C PHE A 513 -12.22 -19.51 14.64
N GLU A 514 -12.06 -20.47 13.75
CA GLU A 514 -10.77 -21.02 13.31
C GLU A 514 -10.60 -20.77 11.82
N GLY A 515 -9.41 -20.36 11.38
CA GLY A 515 -9.12 -20.10 9.96
C GLY A 515 -7.94 -19.16 9.72
N HIS A 516 -7.33 -18.61 10.76
CA HIS A 516 -5.99 -18.03 10.66
C HIS A 516 -4.93 -19.13 10.82
N ASP A 517 -3.93 -19.13 9.96
CA ASP A 517 -2.82 -20.09 10.02
C ASP A 517 -1.81 -19.73 11.12
N ALA A 518 -1.90 -18.54 11.65
CA ALA A 518 -1.00 -17.98 12.64
C ALA A 518 -1.76 -17.30 13.80
N SER A 519 -1.04 -16.62 14.71
CA SER A 519 -1.63 -15.95 15.87
C SER A 519 -2.64 -14.89 15.46
N VAL A 520 -3.79 -14.84 16.10
CA VAL A 520 -4.76 -13.74 15.96
C VAL A 520 -4.40 -12.64 16.95
N LEU A 521 -4.07 -11.47 16.44
CA LEU A 521 -3.51 -10.36 17.23
C LEU A 521 -4.58 -9.40 17.76
N LYS A 522 -5.59 -9.07 16.94
CA LYS A 522 -6.73 -8.24 17.36
C LYS A 522 -8.07 -8.83 16.95
N VAL A 523 -9.10 -8.47 17.70
CA VAL A 523 -10.51 -8.79 17.42
C VAL A 523 -11.36 -7.58 17.77
N ILE A 524 -12.28 -7.21 16.88
CA ILE A 524 -13.26 -6.15 17.09
C ILE A 524 -14.63 -6.57 16.57
N PHE A 525 -15.69 -6.04 17.19
CA PHE A 525 -17.05 -6.20 16.71
C PHE A 525 -17.37 -5.10 15.70
N VAL A 526 -18.08 -5.46 14.65
CA VAL A 526 -18.62 -4.56 13.63
C VAL A 526 -20.08 -4.82 13.37
N SER A 527 -20.72 -3.95 12.59
CA SER A 527 -22.14 -4.08 12.20
C SER A 527 -23.05 -4.27 13.44
N ARG A 528 -22.86 -3.42 14.45
CA ARG A 528 -23.59 -3.46 15.73
C ARG A 528 -23.51 -4.82 16.44
N GLY A 529 -22.38 -5.50 16.33
CA GLY A 529 -22.14 -6.77 17.03
C GLY A 529 -22.62 -8.03 16.30
N THR A 530 -23.05 -7.94 15.03
CA THR A 530 -23.44 -9.12 14.23
C THR A 530 -22.27 -9.81 13.55
N GLN A 531 -21.18 -9.09 13.38
CA GLN A 531 -19.95 -9.57 12.72
C GLN A 531 -18.71 -9.29 13.57
N LEU A 532 -17.65 -10.05 13.29
CA LEU A 532 -16.33 -9.87 13.89
C LEU A 532 -15.29 -9.62 12.82
N LEU A 533 -14.36 -8.70 13.08
CA LEU A 533 -13.12 -8.55 12.34
C LEU A 533 -11.97 -9.09 13.19
N THR A 534 -11.10 -9.88 12.58
CA THR A 534 -9.89 -10.41 13.21
C THR A 534 -8.68 -10.10 12.35
N SER A 535 -7.57 -9.70 12.98
CA SER A 535 -6.30 -9.54 12.30
C SER A 535 -5.28 -10.53 12.81
N GLY A 536 -4.50 -11.09 11.88
CA GLY A 536 -3.54 -12.15 12.15
C GLY A 536 -2.08 -11.72 11.96
N SER A 537 -1.18 -12.56 12.46
CA SER A 537 0.24 -12.48 12.18
C SER A 537 0.60 -13.11 10.81
N ASP A 538 -0.39 -13.59 10.08
CA ASP A 538 -0.33 -14.05 8.69
C ASP A 538 -0.49 -12.91 7.66
N GLY A 539 -0.63 -11.67 8.11
CA GLY A 539 -0.87 -10.51 7.24
C GLY A 539 -2.34 -10.33 6.82
N LEU A 540 -3.22 -11.25 7.21
CA LEU A 540 -4.61 -11.28 6.77
C LEU A 540 -5.54 -10.61 7.78
N VAL A 541 -6.59 -9.99 7.25
CA VAL A 541 -7.76 -9.55 8.03
C VAL A 541 -8.98 -10.32 7.56
N LYS A 542 -9.71 -10.92 8.49
CA LYS A 542 -10.88 -11.75 8.19
C LYS A 542 -12.14 -11.19 8.80
N LEU A 543 -13.22 -11.19 8.00
CA LEU A 543 -14.56 -10.81 8.42
C LEU A 543 -15.40 -12.07 8.64
N TRP A 544 -15.98 -12.20 9.83
CA TRP A 544 -16.77 -13.35 10.25
C TRP A 544 -18.21 -12.96 10.55
N THR A 545 -19.15 -13.77 10.13
CA THR A 545 -20.55 -13.64 10.57
C THR A 545 -20.75 -14.48 11.82
N ILE A 546 -21.17 -13.85 12.91
CA ILE A 546 -21.36 -14.54 14.20
C ILE A 546 -22.46 -15.60 14.11
N LYS A 547 -23.56 -15.32 13.37
CA LYS A 547 -24.69 -16.22 13.27
C LYS A 547 -24.35 -17.56 12.63
N THR A 548 -23.66 -17.54 11.49
CA THR A 548 -23.31 -18.74 10.71
C THR A 548 -21.96 -19.34 11.10
N ASN A 549 -21.13 -18.60 11.81
CA ASN A 549 -19.73 -18.99 12.14
C ASN A 549 -18.80 -19.11 10.91
N GLU A 550 -19.15 -18.43 9.81
CA GLU A 550 -18.42 -18.50 8.55
C GLU A 550 -17.58 -17.25 8.32
N CYS A 551 -16.44 -17.45 7.66
CA CYS A 551 -15.62 -16.35 7.15
C CYS A 551 -16.25 -15.84 5.86
N VAL A 552 -16.77 -14.61 5.89
CA VAL A 552 -17.41 -13.98 4.72
C VAL A 552 -16.39 -13.45 3.74
N LYS A 553 -15.35 -12.77 4.24
CA LYS A 553 -14.34 -12.14 3.39
C LYS A 553 -12.97 -12.22 4.06
N THR A 554 -11.95 -12.50 3.27
CA THR A 554 -10.54 -12.43 3.67
C THR A 554 -9.90 -11.29 2.90
N LEU A 555 -9.28 -10.35 3.61
CA LEU A 555 -8.62 -9.17 3.07
C LEU A 555 -7.11 -9.39 3.17
N ASP A 556 -6.45 -9.37 2.01
CA ASP A 556 -5.01 -9.59 1.86
C ASP A 556 -4.39 -8.28 1.31
N ALA A 557 -3.85 -7.46 2.21
CA ALA A 557 -3.20 -6.21 1.85
C ALA A 557 -1.86 -5.99 2.55
N HIS A 558 -1.48 -6.87 3.45
CA HIS A 558 -0.27 -6.74 4.24
C HIS A 558 0.62 -7.96 4.09
N GLN A 559 1.94 -7.72 4.05
CA GLN A 559 2.94 -8.78 3.91
C GLN A 559 3.45 -9.32 5.25
N ASP A 560 3.15 -8.64 6.35
CA ASP A 560 3.58 -8.99 7.70
C ASP A 560 2.43 -8.78 8.70
N LYS A 561 2.69 -9.01 9.97
CA LYS A 561 1.75 -9.00 11.09
C LYS A 561 0.90 -7.73 11.14
N VAL A 562 -0.41 -7.88 11.22
CA VAL A 562 -1.35 -6.78 11.36
C VAL A 562 -1.65 -6.55 12.84
N TRP A 563 -0.95 -5.58 13.44
CA TRP A 563 -1.10 -5.23 14.85
C TRP A 563 -2.23 -4.23 15.09
N GLY A 564 -2.38 -3.25 14.19
CA GLY A 564 -3.38 -2.20 14.28
C GLY A 564 -4.66 -2.58 13.53
N LEU A 565 -5.81 -2.48 14.19
CA LEU A 565 -7.13 -2.69 13.58
C LEU A 565 -8.14 -1.80 14.30
N HIS A 566 -8.84 -0.95 13.55
CA HIS A 566 -9.89 -0.10 14.10
C HIS A 566 -10.94 0.24 13.03
N THR A 567 -12.20 0.38 13.44
CA THR A 567 -13.29 0.81 12.57
C THR A 567 -13.72 2.23 12.90
N SER A 568 -14.29 2.91 11.92
CA SER A 568 -14.93 4.21 12.09
C SER A 568 -16.15 4.12 13.02
N SER A 569 -16.60 5.25 13.52
CA SER A 569 -17.77 5.35 14.39
C SER A 569 -19.07 4.90 13.72
N LYS A 570 -19.12 4.88 12.38
CA LYS A 570 -20.26 4.47 11.56
C LYS A 570 -20.13 3.07 10.97
N ASP A 571 -19.01 2.39 11.20
CA ASP A 571 -18.62 1.12 10.55
C ASP A 571 -18.51 1.20 9.01
N ASP A 572 -18.40 2.41 8.42
CA ASP A 572 -18.24 2.63 6.98
C ASP A 572 -16.78 2.56 6.50
N LYS A 573 -15.85 2.72 7.42
CA LYS A 573 -14.42 2.67 7.16
C LYS A 573 -13.71 1.80 8.19
N MET A 574 -12.61 1.21 7.77
CA MET A 574 -11.70 0.46 8.63
C MET A 574 -10.27 0.91 8.34
N VAL A 575 -9.43 0.96 9.35
CA VAL A 575 -7.99 1.20 9.21
C VAL A 575 -7.23 0.02 9.78
N THR A 576 -6.23 -0.42 9.04
CA THR A 576 -5.30 -1.48 9.43
C THR A 576 -3.87 -0.97 9.39
N GLY A 577 -3.06 -1.40 10.34
CA GLY A 577 -1.65 -1.07 10.41
C GLY A 577 -0.83 -2.32 10.66
N SER A 578 0.24 -2.49 9.91
CA SER A 578 1.06 -3.70 9.91
C SER A 578 2.52 -3.43 10.22
N ALA A 579 3.23 -4.50 10.57
CA ALA A 579 4.68 -4.49 10.74
C ALA A 579 5.44 -4.26 9.42
N ASP A 580 4.78 -4.38 8.26
CA ASP A 580 5.30 -3.98 6.95
C ASP A 580 5.37 -2.45 6.75
N SER A 581 5.09 -1.67 7.79
CA SER A 581 5.06 -0.20 7.80
C SER A 581 3.91 0.44 7.00
N ASN A 582 2.99 -0.36 6.47
CA ASN A 582 1.85 0.13 5.70
C ASN A 582 0.63 0.39 6.60
N ILE A 583 -0.09 1.44 6.26
CA ILE A 583 -1.40 1.76 6.84
C ILE A 583 -2.40 1.74 5.70
N THR A 584 -3.39 0.87 5.79
CA THR A 584 -4.43 0.73 4.76
C THR A 584 -5.77 1.19 5.30
N VAL A 585 -6.41 2.10 4.59
CA VAL A 585 -7.77 2.54 4.89
C VAL A 585 -8.72 1.85 3.93
N TRP A 586 -9.68 1.13 4.48
CA TRP A 586 -10.70 0.37 3.76
C TRP A 586 -12.03 1.11 3.83
N VAL A 587 -12.81 1.01 2.78
CA VAL A 587 -14.17 1.57 2.72
C VAL A 587 -15.16 0.44 2.47
N ASP A 588 -16.29 0.48 3.16
CA ASP A 588 -17.38 -0.46 2.91
C ASP A 588 -18.09 -0.11 1.59
N VAL A 589 -18.01 -1.03 0.63
CA VAL A 589 -18.63 -0.90 -0.69
C VAL A 589 -19.76 -1.93 -0.91
N THR A 590 -20.23 -2.56 0.15
CA THR A 590 -21.24 -3.65 0.09
C THR A 590 -22.50 -3.23 -0.64
N GLU A 591 -23.01 -2.02 -0.40
CA GLU A 591 -24.20 -1.51 -1.09
C GLU A 591 -23.96 -1.34 -2.59
N VAL A 592 -22.76 -0.90 -2.99
CA VAL A 592 -22.39 -0.73 -4.39
C VAL A 592 -22.23 -2.08 -5.08
N GLU A 593 -21.52 -3.05 -4.43
CA GLU A 593 -21.39 -4.42 -4.95
C GLU A 593 -22.73 -5.10 -5.12
N LEU A 594 -23.65 -4.97 -4.14
CA LEU A 594 -25.01 -5.52 -4.23
C LEU A 594 -25.84 -4.86 -5.35
N ALA A 595 -25.74 -3.55 -5.52
CA ALA A 595 -26.43 -2.85 -6.60
C ALA A 595 -25.89 -3.26 -7.98
N GLU A 596 -24.58 -3.45 -8.11
CA GLU A 596 -23.97 -3.96 -9.35
C GLU A 596 -24.38 -5.41 -9.64
N GLU A 597 -24.43 -6.28 -8.62
CA GLU A 597 -24.92 -7.65 -8.78
C GLU A 597 -26.39 -7.69 -9.19
N GLN A 598 -27.23 -6.88 -8.56
CA GLN A 598 -28.63 -6.76 -8.93
C GLN A 598 -28.79 -6.28 -10.38
N ALA A 599 -28.03 -5.24 -10.77
CA ALA A 599 -28.05 -4.74 -12.14
C ALA A 599 -27.57 -5.81 -13.16
N LYS A 600 -26.55 -6.60 -12.81
CA LYS A 600 -26.09 -7.73 -13.67
C LYS A 600 -27.15 -8.83 -13.78
N GLN A 601 -27.84 -9.14 -12.68
CA GLN A 601 -28.92 -10.13 -12.69
C GLN A 601 -30.12 -9.64 -13.50
N GLU A 602 -30.53 -8.39 -13.36
CA GLU A 602 -31.59 -7.77 -14.14
C GLU A 602 -31.24 -7.76 -15.66
N ASP A 603 -30.02 -7.40 -16.02
CA ASP A 603 -29.54 -7.43 -17.41
C ASP A 603 -29.55 -8.86 -17.99
N GLN A 604 -29.17 -9.87 -17.19
CA GLN A 604 -29.27 -11.26 -17.59
C GLN A 604 -30.70 -11.71 -17.82
N ILE A 605 -31.63 -11.33 -16.94
CA ILE A 605 -33.06 -11.66 -17.06
C ILE A 605 -33.64 -10.99 -18.32
N LEU A 606 -33.34 -9.72 -18.56
CA LEU A 606 -33.77 -8.98 -19.75
C LEU A 606 -33.26 -9.65 -21.03
N LYS A 607 -31.98 -10.05 -21.10
CA LYS A 607 -31.39 -10.75 -22.24
C LYS A 607 -32.02 -12.13 -22.45
N GLN A 608 -32.37 -12.85 -21.39
CA GLN A 608 -33.10 -14.12 -21.49
C GLN A 608 -34.53 -13.93 -22.03
N GLN A 609 -35.23 -12.88 -21.61
CA GLN A 609 -36.55 -12.52 -22.14
C GLN A 609 -36.46 -12.12 -23.62
N GLU A 610 -35.47 -11.30 -23.99
CA GLU A 610 -35.22 -10.92 -25.39
C GLU A 610 -34.96 -12.15 -26.24
N LEU A 611 -34.16 -13.08 -25.77
CA LEU A 611 -33.87 -14.34 -26.45
C LEU A 611 -35.14 -15.18 -26.67
N SER A 612 -35.99 -15.28 -25.64
CA SER A 612 -37.30 -15.96 -25.77
C SER A 612 -38.19 -15.29 -26.83
N ASN A 613 -38.26 -13.96 -26.80
CA ASN A 613 -39.03 -13.20 -27.80
C ASN A 613 -38.49 -13.40 -29.23
N LEU A 614 -37.16 -13.34 -29.40
CA LEU A 614 -36.51 -13.59 -30.71
C LEU A 614 -36.77 -15.01 -31.23
N LEU A 615 -36.87 -16.01 -30.36
CA LEU A 615 -37.24 -17.38 -30.75
C LEU A 615 -38.72 -17.47 -31.19
N HIS A 616 -39.64 -16.80 -30.51
CA HIS A 616 -41.03 -16.72 -30.90
C HIS A 616 -41.23 -15.99 -32.24
N GLU A 617 -40.46 -14.93 -32.49
CA GLU A 617 -40.45 -14.17 -33.72
C GLU A 617 -39.69 -14.90 -34.89
N LYS A 618 -39.12 -16.07 -34.63
CA LYS A 618 -38.31 -16.87 -35.58
C LYS A 618 -37.07 -16.12 -36.13
N LYS A 619 -36.51 -15.17 -35.39
CA LYS A 619 -35.30 -14.41 -35.74
C LYS A 619 -34.04 -15.14 -35.25
N TYR A 620 -33.79 -16.32 -35.81
CA TYR A 620 -32.79 -17.28 -35.32
C TYR A 620 -31.35 -16.74 -35.30
N LEU A 621 -30.95 -15.89 -36.26
CA LEU A 621 -29.61 -15.33 -36.32
C LEU A 621 -29.32 -14.45 -35.07
N LYS A 622 -30.26 -13.55 -34.71
CA LYS A 622 -30.12 -12.70 -33.56
C LYS A 622 -30.20 -13.50 -32.26
N ALA A 623 -31.12 -14.47 -32.20
CA ALA A 623 -31.25 -15.36 -31.06
C ALA A 623 -29.99 -16.19 -30.81
N LEU A 624 -29.38 -16.72 -31.86
CA LEU A 624 -28.14 -17.48 -31.77
C LEU A 624 -26.95 -16.60 -31.30
N GLY A 625 -26.80 -15.41 -31.90
CA GLY A 625 -25.77 -14.44 -31.48
C GLY A 625 -25.90 -14.02 -30.02
N LEU A 626 -27.13 -13.75 -29.53
CA LEU A 626 -27.40 -13.40 -28.16
C LEU A 626 -27.15 -14.59 -27.21
N ALA A 627 -27.58 -15.81 -27.57
CA ALA A 627 -27.33 -16.99 -26.75
C ALA A 627 -25.85 -17.33 -26.60
N ILE A 628 -25.04 -17.09 -27.63
CA ILE A 628 -23.57 -17.26 -27.57
C ILE A 628 -22.94 -16.16 -26.72
N SER A 629 -23.40 -14.91 -26.83
CA SER A 629 -22.89 -13.81 -26.01
C SER A 629 -23.17 -13.98 -24.51
N LEU A 630 -24.21 -14.74 -24.16
CA LEU A 630 -24.54 -15.12 -22.78
C LEU A 630 -23.74 -16.33 -22.26
N ASP A 631 -22.88 -16.91 -23.08
CA ASP A 631 -22.09 -18.14 -22.80
C ASP A 631 -22.94 -19.28 -22.20
N GLN A 632 -24.15 -19.48 -22.75
CA GLN A 632 -25.09 -20.52 -22.30
C GLN A 632 -25.19 -21.67 -23.31
N PRO A 633 -24.38 -22.74 -23.22
CA PRO A 633 -24.35 -23.83 -24.22
C PRO A 633 -25.71 -24.54 -24.37
N HIS A 634 -26.48 -24.66 -23.29
CA HIS A 634 -27.81 -25.31 -23.36
C HIS A 634 -28.83 -24.50 -24.17
N THR A 635 -28.82 -23.18 -24.02
CA THR A 635 -29.72 -22.26 -24.72
C THR A 635 -29.35 -22.22 -26.21
N VAL A 636 -28.04 -22.15 -26.51
CA VAL A 636 -27.54 -22.26 -27.89
C VAL A 636 -28.03 -23.57 -28.55
N LEU A 637 -27.93 -24.69 -27.85
CA LEU A 637 -28.43 -25.98 -28.34
C LEU A 637 -29.95 -25.97 -28.58
N THR A 638 -30.73 -25.29 -27.73
CA THR A 638 -32.17 -25.15 -27.89
C THR A 638 -32.54 -24.35 -29.14
N VAL A 639 -31.79 -23.24 -29.39
CA VAL A 639 -31.93 -22.46 -30.63
C VAL A 639 -31.63 -23.32 -31.87
N ILE A 640 -30.56 -24.12 -31.86
CA ILE A 640 -30.19 -25.02 -32.93
C ILE A 640 -31.25 -26.10 -33.16
N LYS A 641 -31.80 -26.67 -32.09
CA LYS A 641 -32.92 -27.62 -32.17
C LYS A 641 -34.15 -26.97 -32.81
N ALA A 642 -34.49 -25.74 -32.43
CA ALA A 642 -35.60 -25.00 -33.04
C ALA A 642 -35.38 -24.74 -34.52
N ILE A 643 -34.18 -24.37 -34.95
CA ILE A 643 -33.82 -24.19 -36.37
C ILE A 643 -34.03 -25.51 -37.14
N ARG A 644 -33.64 -26.65 -36.57
CA ARG A 644 -33.72 -27.97 -37.24
C ARG A 644 -35.14 -28.52 -37.33
N GLN A 645 -36.11 -27.97 -36.63
CA GLN A 645 -37.53 -28.34 -36.74
C GLN A 645 -38.30 -27.63 -37.86
N VAL A 646 -37.68 -26.62 -38.49
CA VAL A 646 -38.32 -25.83 -39.56
C VAL A 646 -38.11 -26.51 -40.93
N GLU A 647 -39.07 -26.38 -41.83
CA GLU A 647 -38.92 -26.75 -43.24
C GLU A 647 -37.75 -25.94 -43.85
N ASN A 648 -36.85 -26.57 -44.62
CA ASN A 648 -35.57 -26.01 -45.09
C ASN A 648 -34.51 -25.78 -44.00
N SER A 649 -34.51 -26.63 -42.98
CA SER A 649 -33.62 -26.51 -41.83
C SER A 649 -32.11 -26.44 -42.15
N ARG A 650 -31.66 -27.13 -43.21
CA ARG A 650 -30.23 -27.15 -43.62
C ARG A 650 -29.77 -25.79 -44.15
N GLU A 651 -30.49 -25.21 -45.10
CA GLU A 651 -30.13 -23.89 -45.65
C GLU A 651 -30.21 -22.77 -44.62
N LEU A 652 -31.20 -22.86 -43.72
CA LEU A 652 -31.38 -21.87 -42.65
C LEU A 652 -30.25 -21.94 -41.62
N LEU A 653 -29.84 -23.16 -41.24
CA LEU A 653 -28.73 -23.38 -40.29
C LEU A 653 -27.41 -22.86 -40.90
N GLU A 654 -27.17 -23.18 -42.19
CA GLU A 654 -26.00 -22.74 -42.93
C GLU A 654 -25.92 -21.21 -43.00
N LYS A 655 -27.00 -20.55 -43.44
CA LYS A 655 -27.08 -19.09 -43.52
C LYS A 655 -26.90 -18.42 -42.15
N THR A 656 -27.41 -19.03 -41.09
CA THR A 656 -27.28 -18.46 -39.71
C THR A 656 -25.88 -18.60 -39.17
N ILE A 657 -25.21 -19.75 -39.31
CA ILE A 657 -23.86 -19.99 -38.83
C ILE A 657 -22.82 -19.18 -39.61
N LEU A 658 -22.95 -19.09 -40.92
CA LEU A 658 -21.98 -18.35 -41.73
C LEU A 658 -21.98 -16.84 -41.44
N LYS A 659 -23.14 -16.26 -41.07
CA LYS A 659 -23.27 -14.85 -40.70
C LYS A 659 -22.81 -14.51 -39.28
N LEU A 660 -22.43 -15.48 -38.46
CA LEU A 660 -21.86 -15.25 -37.13
C LEU A 660 -20.46 -14.63 -37.22
N ARG A 661 -20.08 -13.86 -36.20
CA ARG A 661 -18.73 -13.31 -36.06
C ARG A 661 -17.73 -14.44 -35.75
N VAL A 662 -16.45 -14.16 -35.94
CA VAL A 662 -15.35 -15.11 -35.72
C VAL A 662 -15.33 -15.63 -34.29
N ASP A 663 -15.44 -14.73 -33.32
CA ASP A 663 -15.51 -15.04 -31.86
C ASP A 663 -16.69 -15.97 -31.51
N GLN A 664 -17.84 -15.74 -32.17
CA GLN A 664 -19.03 -16.56 -31.98
C GLN A 664 -18.91 -17.95 -32.61
N LYS A 665 -18.24 -18.07 -33.74
CA LYS A 665 -17.93 -19.35 -34.38
C LYS A 665 -16.96 -20.19 -33.55
N GLU A 666 -15.96 -19.54 -32.96
CA GLU A 666 -15.03 -20.19 -32.05
C GLU A 666 -15.74 -20.76 -30.81
N SER A 667 -16.60 -19.95 -30.15
CA SER A 667 -17.41 -20.40 -29.03
C SER A 667 -18.34 -21.58 -29.42
N LEU A 668 -18.91 -21.53 -30.62
CA LEU A 668 -19.77 -22.57 -31.13
C LEU A 668 -18.99 -23.89 -31.35
N LEU A 669 -17.75 -23.85 -31.86
CA LEU A 669 -16.88 -25.02 -31.98
C LEU A 669 -16.60 -25.64 -30.60
N ARG A 670 -16.31 -24.83 -29.60
CA ARG A 670 -16.13 -25.27 -28.24
C ARG A 670 -17.36 -25.97 -27.67
N TYR A 671 -18.55 -25.44 -27.92
CA TYR A 671 -19.81 -26.07 -27.49
C TYR A 671 -20.08 -27.38 -28.24
N CYS A 672 -19.76 -27.47 -29.51
CA CYS A 672 -19.89 -28.71 -30.29
C CYS A 672 -19.04 -29.84 -29.72
N ALA A 673 -17.83 -29.54 -29.24
CA ALA A 673 -16.99 -30.54 -28.57
C ALA A 673 -17.68 -31.11 -27.32
N VAL A 674 -18.30 -30.25 -26.52
CA VAL A 674 -19.06 -30.67 -25.32
C VAL A 674 -20.34 -31.45 -25.73
N TRP A 675 -21.12 -30.96 -26.68
CA TRP A 675 -22.37 -31.64 -27.05
C TRP A 675 -22.14 -33.00 -27.72
N ASN A 676 -21.02 -33.20 -28.42
CA ASN A 676 -20.67 -34.45 -29.06
C ASN A 676 -20.37 -35.57 -28.07
N THR A 677 -20.06 -35.26 -26.83
CA THR A 677 -19.89 -36.28 -25.77
C THR A 677 -21.20 -36.98 -25.42
N ASN A 678 -22.36 -36.31 -25.61
CA ASN A 678 -23.67 -36.81 -25.27
C ASN A 678 -24.41 -37.35 -26.53
N ALA A 679 -24.77 -38.63 -26.50
CA ALA A 679 -25.47 -39.29 -27.59
C ALA A 679 -26.83 -38.63 -27.99
N ARG A 680 -27.51 -37.93 -27.08
CA ARG A 680 -28.77 -37.23 -27.39
C ARG A 680 -28.58 -35.95 -28.22
N ASN A 681 -27.41 -35.33 -28.08
CA ASN A 681 -27.10 -34.05 -28.70
C ASN A 681 -26.13 -34.16 -29.87
N CYS A 682 -25.52 -35.36 -30.08
CA CYS A 682 -24.51 -35.58 -31.13
C CYS A 682 -24.99 -35.21 -32.52
N GLN A 683 -26.27 -35.48 -32.88
CA GLN A 683 -26.80 -35.11 -34.19
C GLN A 683 -26.85 -33.61 -34.45
N ASN A 684 -27.10 -32.81 -33.40
CA ASN A 684 -27.10 -31.34 -33.50
C ASN A 684 -25.67 -30.82 -33.61
N ALA A 685 -24.75 -31.38 -32.80
CA ALA A 685 -23.33 -31.07 -32.91
C ALA A 685 -22.75 -31.40 -34.28
N GLN A 686 -23.05 -32.58 -34.83
CA GLN A 686 -22.58 -32.98 -36.14
C GLN A 686 -23.17 -32.12 -37.28
N ALA A 687 -24.42 -31.67 -37.19
CA ALA A 687 -25.00 -30.74 -38.15
C ALA A 687 -24.30 -29.37 -38.17
N VAL A 688 -23.95 -28.84 -37.00
CA VAL A 688 -23.18 -27.59 -36.90
C VAL A 688 -21.74 -27.78 -37.39
N LEU A 689 -21.08 -28.86 -36.99
CA LEU A 689 -19.72 -29.19 -37.42
C LEU A 689 -19.66 -29.38 -38.96
N GLN A 690 -20.65 -29.99 -39.56
CA GLN A 690 -20.74 -30.14 -41.01
C GLN A 690 -20.70 -28.76 -41.69
N VAL A 691 -21.47 -27.80 -41.23
CA VAL A 691 -21.47 -26.44 -41.77
C VAL A 691 -20.13 -25.77 -41.59
N LEU A 692 -19.56 -25.82 -40.38
CA LEU A 692 -18.28 -25.19 -40.06
C LEU A 692 -17.12 -25.78 -40.88
N LEU A 693 -17.04 -27.12 -41.00
CA LEU A 693 -15.95 -27.79 -41.71
C LEU A 693 -16.10 -27.74 -43.22
N THR A 694 -17.32 -27.54 -43.77
CA THR A 694 -17.55 -27.45 -45.21
C THR A 694 -17.25 -26.06 -45.77
N HIS A 695 -17.52 -25.01 -45.00
CA HIS A 695 -17.48 -23.62 -45.49
C HIS A 695 -16.30 -22.80 -44.97
N LEU A 696 -15.66 -23.19 -43.84
CA LEU A 696 -14.50 -22.50 -43.32
C LEU A 696 -13.20 -23.12 -43.85
N GLN A 697 -12.25 -22.27 -44.22
CA GLN A 697 -10.93 -22.75 -44.63
C GLN A 697 -10.15 -23.33 -43.47
N PRO A 698 -9.31 -24.34 -43.66
CA PRO A 698 -8.51 -24.93 -42.59
C PRO A 698 -7.62 -23.90 -41.85
N GLU A 699 -7.15 -22.89 -42.55
CA GLU A 699 -6.30 -21.81 -42.01
C GLU A 699 -7.08 -20.91 -41.06
N GLU A 700 -8.37 -20.63 -41.30
CA GLU A 700 -9.24 -19.88 -40.38
C GLU A 700 -9.56 -20.67 -39.12
N LEU A 701 -9.81 -21.99 -39.27
CA LEU A 701 -10.09 -22.86 -38.13
C LEU A 701 -8.90 -23.02 -37.20
N LEU A 702 -7.67 -22.99 -37.73
CA LEU A 702 -6.45 -23.07 -36.89
C LEU A 702 -6.14 -21.80 -36.14
N GLN A 703 -6.71 -20.66 -36.52
CA GLN A 703 -6.57 -19.40 -35.79
C GLN A 703 -7.41 -19.34 -34.50
N TYR A 704 -8.42 -20.20 -34.36
CA TYR A 704 -9.27 -20.21 -33.18
C TYR A 704 -8.51 -20.77 -31.98
N GLN A 705 -8.67 -20.15 -30.84
CA GLN A 705 -7.98 -20.52 -29.60
C GLN A 705 -8.38 -21.93 -29.14
N GLY A 706 -7.42 -22.83 -29.04
CA GLY A 706 -7.68 -24.21 -28.66
C GLY A 706 -8.38 -25.08 -29.73
N ALA A 707 -8.48 -24.63 -31.01
CA ALA A 707 -9.16 -25.37 -32.07
C ALA A 707 -8.63 -26.81 -32.24
N ARG A 708 -7.31 -27.00 -32.14
CA ARG A 708 -6.68 -28.32 -32.25
C ARG A 708 -7.16 -29.27 -31.17
N THR A 709 -7.17 -28.84 -29.91
CA THR A 709 -7.64 -29.63 -28.75
C THR A 709 -9.13 -29.98 -28.86
N HIS A 710 -9.94 -29.04 -29.35
CA HIS A 710 -11.38 -29.29 -29.57
C HIS A 710 -11.62 -30.27 -30.69
N LEU A 711 -10.90 -30.17 -31.83
CA LEU A 711 -11.01 -31.08 -32.94
C LEU A 711 -10.49 -32.49 -32.60
N GLU A 712 -9.34 -32.60 -31.93
CA GLU A 712 -8.80 -33.88 -31.42
C GLU A 712 -9.77 -34.54 -30.43
N GLY A 713 -10.45 -33.78 -29.57
CA GLY A 713 -11.49 -34.28 -28.67
C GLY A 713 -12.78 -34.75 -29.33
N LEU A 714 -13.11 -34.23 -30.55
CA LEU A 714 -14.31 -34.61 -31.29
C LEU A 714 -14.20 -35.99 -31.95
N ILE A 715 -13.01 -36.39 -32.39
CA ILE A 715 -12.77 -37.61 -33.20
C ILE A 715 -13.23 -38.89 -32.46
N PRO A 716 -12.77 -39.19 -31.22
CA PRO A 716 -13.11 -40.45 -30.55
C PRO A 716 -14.62 -40.62 -30.30
N TYR A 717 -15.31 -39.54 -30.01
CA TYR A 717 -16.76 -39.57 -29.77
C TYR A 717 -17.54 -39.71 -31.07
N THR A 718 -17.07 -39.06 -32.13
CA THR A 718 -17.71 -39.20 -33.46
C THR A 718 -17.58 -40.64 -33.98
N GLU A 719 -16.40 -41.25 -33.88
CA GLU A 719 -16.19 -42.68 -34.22
C GLU A 719 -17.10 -43.60 -33.40
N ARG A 720 -17.20 -43.36 -32.06
CA ARG A 720 -18.09 -44.12 -31.20
C ARG A 720 -19.55 -44.02 -31.62
N HIS A 721 -20.00 -42.82 -31.98
CA HIS A 721 -21.37 -42.62 -32.45
C HIS A 721 -21.61 -43.29 -33.80
N MET A 722 -20.66 -43.27 -34.73
CA MET A 722 -20.76 -43.95 -36.02
C MET A 722 -20.84 -45.47 -35.88
N LEU A 723 -19.98 -46.06 -35.03
CA LEU A 723 -20.04 -47.48 -34.70
C LEU A 723 -21.40 -47.86 -34.12
N ARG A 724 -21.93 -47.05 -33.21
CA ARG A 724 -23.25 -47.27 -32.63
C ARG A 724 -24.37 -47.21 -33.65
N ILE A 725 -24.36 -46.25 -34.58
CA ILE A 725 -25.34 -46.14 -35.66
C ILE A 725 -25.24 -47.34 -36.58
N GLY A 726 -24.04 -47.78 -36.94
CA GLY A 726 -23.79 -48.98 -37.76
C GLY A 726 -24.40 -50.22 -37.10
N ASN A 727 -24.16 -50.44 -35.82
CA ASN A 727 -24.72 -51.58 -35.07
C ASN A 727 -26.27 -51.51 -35.00
N LEU A 728 -26.85 -50.33 -34.80
CA LEU A 728 -28.30 -50.14 -34.77
C LEU A 728 -28.91 -50.37 -36.15
N LEU A 729 -28.25 -49.94 -37.23
CA LEU A 729 -28.69 -50.20 -38.61
C LEU A 729 -28.68 -51.71 -38.91
N GLN A 730 -27.60 -52.40 -38.56
CA GLN A 730 -27.53 -53.86 -38.72
C GLN A 730 -28.64 -54.58 -37.94
N ALA A 731 -28.88 -54.18 -36.68
CA ALA A 731 -29.96 -54.77 -35.89
C ALA A 731 -31.34 -54.46 -36.48
N SER A 732 -31.57 -53.26 -37.04
CA SER A 732 -32.81 -52.88 -37.76
C SER A 732 -32.99 -53.72 -39.02
N MET A 733 -31.92 -53.90 -39.82
CA MET A 733 -31.97 -54.76 -41.00
C MET A 733 -32.28 -56.21 -40.65
N PHE A 734 -31.68 -56.74 -39.58
CA PHE A 734 -31.96 -58.06 -39.09
C PHE A 734 -33.41 -58.22 -38.62
N LEU A 735 -33.96 -57.26 -37.88
CA LEU A 735 -35.35 -57.23 -37.44
C LEU A 735 -36.31 -57.19 -38.65
N ASN A 736 -36.01 -56.36 -39.64
CA ASN A 736 -36.81 -56.29 -40.87
C ASN A 736 -36.78 -57.59 -41.67
N TYR A 737 -35.61 -58.23 -41.76
CA TYR A 737 -35.49 -59.54 -42.38
C TYR A 737 -36.31 -60.60 -41.65
N MET A 738 -36.22 -60.65 -40.32
CA MET A 738 -36.99 -61.54 -39.47
C MET A 738 -38.50 -61.29 -39.64
N TRP A 739 -38.93 -60.03 -39.63
CA TRP A 739 -40.30 -59.62 -39.83
C TRP A 739 -40.86 -60.06 -41.20
N GLN A 740 -40.09 -59.88 -42.26
CA GLN A 740 -40.46 -60.35 -43.64
C GLN A 740 -40.57 -61.89 -43.69
N LYS A 741 -39.63 -62.60 -43.07
CA LYS A 741 -39.68 -64.07 -43.02
C LYS A 741 -40.88 -64.60 -42.21
N MET A 742 -41.21 -63.97 -41.09
CA MET A 742 -42.42 -64.31 -40.33
C MET A 742 -43.70 -64.05 -41.08
N ARG A 743 -43.78 -62.99 -41.91
CA ARG A 743 -44.93 -62.70 -42.76
C ARG A 743 -45.10 -63.79 -43.87
N VAL A 744 -44.03 -64.19 -44.51
CA VAL A 744 -44.05 -65.27 -45.53
C VAL A 744 -44.38 -66.62 -44.91
N ALA A 745 -44.03 -66.90 -43.65
CA ALA A 745 -44.40 -68.15 -42.98
C ALA A 745 -45.85 -68.17 -42.45
N GLY A 746 -46.56 -67.03 -42.46
CA GLY A 746 -47.94 -66.89 -41.99
C GLY A 746 -48.97 -66.91 -43.13
N GLU A 747 -48.58 -67.05 -44.40
CA GLU A 747 -49.57 -67.31 -45.48
C GLU A 747 -49.95 -68.78 -45.48
N PRO A 748 -51.19 -69.13 -45.24
CA PRO A 748 -51.64 -70.48 -45.32
C PRO A 748 -51.55 -70.93 -46.83
N THR A 749 -50.75 -71.95 -47.09
CA THR A 749 -50.77 -72.68 -48.34
C THR A 749 -52.20 -73.15 -48.56
N ARG A 750 -52.87 -72.57 -49.57
CA ARG A 750 -54.06 -73.14 -50.15
C ARG A 750 -53.65 -74.26 -51.08
#